data_1fbfca4e36e02bab8a71ea51aef3577a
#
_entry.id   1fbfca4e36e02bab8a71ea51aef3577a
#
_cell.length_a   1.000
_cell.length_b   1.000
_cell.length_c   1.000
_cell.angle_alpha   90.00
_cell.angle_beta   90.00
_cell.angle_gamma   90.00
#
_symmetry.space_group_name_H-M   'P 1'
#
loop_
_entity.id
_entity.type
_entity.pdbx_description
1 polymer ?
#
loop_
_entity_poly.entity_id
_entity_poly.type
_entity_poly.pdbx_seq_one_letter_code
_entity_poly.pdbx_strand_id
1 'polypeptide(L)'
;MAKKNFVDKVLMKKRMLVFMILAFGVFVGLSIRLGYVMFMKEEDYKALATKQWTSDVKINAKRGRILDRNGAELAVSANVYRADLDLNTLRADLERIGLTMEQLAKDLSGMIDEEYDDVYHILTNPLPNGKPRGSAILKRRIEKDTTDAVRAYCEEKDINGIVISSDTKRYYRNGSFAAHVLGHTNSDGEGLTGLELYYNKYLAGVPGIKVAEIDQKSEDLPYTISKFTEPIDGRDVTTSLDENIQYFAEKLAEEARNDNEAKAVSIMVMDPNTGEILALANAPDYDPNNPWPEGFTDEELQQMWRNRLVSDAYEPGSIFKVVTATAGIEKGVVSSNDTFNCGGSLTIGGRTIHCWKTTGHGPQTFEQILQNSCNVGFMTLGDRLGAENLNEYIKKFGFGSKTGIDLPGESPGMTKKTEDISVTDLATISFGQTNTSTGVQYMRAFNAIANGGYLITPHLMRQVSHYDGEGNLVVDDEYEIKKEQVFTTEAMTEMRTHLEAVVNGGGASKAYIDGYRIGGKTGTAQKIDTVNGGYASGKYLATFVGMAPIDNPKYTVYVSIDEPNPSLYYAGQIAAPVGQKIFNELFNYSELKPSGTYKEVDESLKADVIVKEVRGMSLTDAKKIITDSGLTVRVEGEGDTVTDINPKPGYVLKQGKEIILYAGKKAEDSDIVIIPDLKGFTKESIEKLMTDLGLKSEFIGDGLVVEQSIAGGQEVKKGTVITFQLGVLAD
;
A
#
# COMPACT_ATOMS: atom_id res chain seq x y z
N MET A 1 79.43 -44.62 67.55
CA MET A 1 78.77 -44.46 66.21
C MET A 1 77.43 -45.22 66.08
N ALA A 2 77.17 -46.33 66.73
CA ALA A 2 75.97 -47.14 66.54
C ALA A 2 74.60 -46.44 67.03
N LYS A 3 74.62 -45.57 68.07
CA LYS A 3 73.43 -44.94 68.61
C LYS A 3 72.88 -43.81 67.68
N LYS A 4 73.75 -43.10 66.91
CA LYS A 4 73.38 -42.04 65.99
C LYS A 4 72.63 -42.58 64.78
N ASN A 5 73.08 -43.69 64.21
CA ASN A 5 72.45 -44.37 63.09
C ASN A 5 71.13 -45.01 63.43
N PHE A 6 70.87 -45.37 64.68
CA PHE A 6 69.58 -45.92 65.10
C PHE A 6 68.49 -44.79 65.24
N VAL A 7 68.89 -43.64 65.79
CA VAL A 7 67.99 -42.48 65.93
C VAL A 7 67.59 -41.92 64.58
N ASP A 8 68.58 -41.85 63.61
CA ASP A 8 68.32 -41.40 62.29
C ASP A 8 67.36 -42.34 61.51
N LYS A 9 67.48 -43.64 61.68
CA LYS A 9 66.58 -44.64 61.09
C LYS A 9 65.12 -44.53 61.69
N VAL A 10 65.01 -44.25 62.97
CA VAL A 10 63.70 -44.09 63.66
C VAL A 10 63.06 -42.77 63.23
N LEU A 11 63.83 -41.69 63.10
CA LEU A 11 63.33 -40.39 62.62
C LEU A 11 62.87 -40.48 61.16
N MET A 12 63.64 -41.20 60.31
CA MET A 12 63.28 -41.43 58.91
C MET A 12 62.03 -42.28 58.80
N LYS A 13 61.85 -43.32 59.61
CA LYS A 13 60.59 -44.10 59.66
C LYS A 13 59.41 -43.26 60.09
N LYS A 14 59.52 -42.36 61.10
CA LYS A 14 58.47 -41.44 61.53
C LYS A 14 58.11 -40.44 60.42
N ARG A 15 59.10 -39.88 59.75
CA ARG A 15 58.84 -38.98 58.59
C ARG A 15 58.17 -39.73 57.46
N MET A 16 58.57 -40.94 57.14
CA MET A 16 57.87 -41.78 56.16
C MET A 16 56.44 -42.09 56.57
N LEU A 17 56.19 -42.38 57.85
CA LEU A 17 54.84 -42.64 58.37
C LEU A 17 53.98 -41.40 58.26
N VAL A 18 54.46 -40.20 58.64
CA VAL A 18 53.76 -38.94 58.49
C VAL A 18 53.46 -38.64 57.00
N PHE A 19 54.46 -38.89 56.12
CA PHE A 19 54.26 -38.75 54.72
C PHE A 19 53.17 -39.69 54.13
N MET A 20 53.21 -41.00 54.60
CA MET A 20 52.18 -41.97 54.23
C MET A 20 50.77 -41.58 54.74
N ILE A 21 50.69 -41.05 55.94
CA ILE A 21 49.34 -40.54 56.47
C ILE A 21 48.86 -39.35 55.69
N LEU A 22 49.76 -38.41 55.37
CA LEU A 22 49.42 -37.25 54.53
C LEU A 22 49.02 -37.70 53.11
N ALA A 23 49.77 -38.59 52.48
CA ALA A 23 49.42 -39.15 51.19
C ALA A 23 48.11 -39.91 51.20
N PHE A 24 47.85 -40.70 52.26
CA PHE A 24 46.56 -41.38 52.45
C PHE A 24 45.45 -40.39 52.64
N GLY A 25 45.65 -39.32 53.44
CA GLY A 25 44.63 -38.22 53.61
C GLY A 25 44.30 -37.51 52.29
N VAL A 26 45.31 -37.24 51.48
CA VAL A 26 45.07 -36.65 50.12
C VAL A 26 44.32 -37.66 49.25
N PHE A 27 44.65 -38.93 49.29
CA PHE A 27 43.99 -39.99 48.50
C PHE A 27 42.50 -40.14 48.91
N VAL A 28 42.22 -40.12 50.20
CA VAL A 28 40.84 -40.14 50.76
C VAL A 28 40.08 -38.88 50.32
N GLY A 29 40.72 -37.69 50.41
CA GLY A 29 40.14 -36.45 49.94
C GLY A 29 39.79 -36.47 48.45
N LEU A 30 40.72 -36.99 47.64
CA LEU A 30 40.46 -37.16 46.16
C LEU A 30 39.35 -38.17 45.90
N SER A 31 39.28 -39.28 46.67
CA SER A 31 38.24 -40.29 46.53
C SER A 31 36.86 -39.72 46.91
N ILE A 32 36.77 -38.94 48.00
CA ILE A 32 35.56 -38.23 48.38
C ILE A 32 35.16 -37.21 47.30
N ARG A 33 36.12 -36.46 46.79
CA ARG A 33 35.91 -35.51 45.69
C ARG A 33 35.39 -36.19 44.41
N LEU A 34 36.01 -37.32 44.06
CA LEU A 34 35.60 -38.14 42.93
C LEU A 34 34.16 -38.66 43.12
N GLY A 35 33.83 -39.19 44.33
CA GLY A 35 32.50 -39.63 44.64
C GLY A 35 31.48 -38.49 44.57
N TYR A 36 31.85 -37.30 45.08
CA TYR A 36 30.98 -36.12 44.97
C TYR A 36 30.71 -35.77 43.49
N VAL A 37 31.74 -35.77 42.65
CA VAL A 37 31.62 -35.52 41.21
C VAL A 37 30.76 -36.59 40.53
N MET A 38 31.02 -37.88 40.84
CA MET A 38 30.32 -38.99 40.22
C MET A 38 28.82 -39.10 40.62
N PHE A 39 28.49 -38.81 41.89
CA PHE A 39 27.10 -39.02 42.36
C PHE A 39 26.29 -37.74 42.54
N MET A 40 26.91 -36.62 42.91
CA MET A 40 26.20 -35.38 43.19
C MET A 40 26.22 -34.42 41.99
N LYS A 41 27.19 -34.54 41.10
CA LYS A 41 27.37 -33.69 39.94
C LYS A 41 27.20 -34.44 38.60
N GLU A 42 26.75 -35.70 38.66
CA GLU A 42 26.61 -36.54 37.46
C GLU A 42 25.65 -35.91 36.44
N GLU A 43 24.48 -35.47 36.89
CA GLU A 43 23.44 -34.86 36.00
C GLU A 43 23.94 -33.54 35.41
N ASP A 44 24.58 -32.67 36.23
CA ASP A 44 25.12 -31.40 35.77
C ASP A 44 26.20 -31.60 34.71
N TYR A 45 27.14 -32.53 34.95
CA TYR A 45 28.22 -32.80 34.00
C TYR A 45 27.75 -33.57 32.76
N LYS A 46 26.78 -34.48 32.90
CA LYS A 46 26.15 -35.15 31.76
C LYS A 46 25.41 -34.13 30.89
N ALA A 47 24.64 -33.20 31.48
CA ALA A 47 23.96 -32.13 30.75
C ALA A 47 24.92 -31.21 30.01
N LEU A 48 26.06 -30.84 30.65
CA LEU A 48 27.13 -30.07 30.03
C LEU A 48 27.82 -30.82 28.87
N ALA A 49 28.10 -32.11 29.09
CA ALA A 49 28.72 -32.98 28.07
C ALA A 49 27.77 -33.18 26.87
N THR A 50 26.46 -33.45 27.12
CA THR A 50 25.47 -33.57 26.09
C THR A 50 25.38 -32.27 25.29
N LYS A 51 25.36 -31.12 25.96
CA LYS A 51 25.34 -29.80 25.29
C LYS A 51 26.61 -29.53 24.47
N GLN A 52 27.73 -30.13 24.80
CA GLN A 52 28.99 -30.03 24.05
C GLN A 52 29.06 -31.00 22.86
N TRP A 53 28.38 -32.16 22.98
CA TRP A 53 28.45 -33.25 21.98
C TRP A 53 27.22 -33.31 21.08
N THR A 54 26.17 -32.51 21.34
CA THR A 54 24.98 -32.44 20.50
C THR A 54 24.87 -31.07 19.86
N SER A 55 24.53 -31.04 18.60
CA SER A 55 24.12 -29.84 17.87
C SER A 55 22.60 -29.85 17.69
N ASP A 56 21.95 -28.85 18.22
CA ASP A 56 20.53 -28.62 17.98
C ASP A 56 20.42 -27.79 16.69
N VAL A 57 20.19 -28.45 15.56
CA VAL A 57 19.97 -27.77 14.29
C VAL A 57 18.48 -27.54 14.10
N LYS A 58 18.08 -26.27 14.08
CA LYS A 58 16.72 -25.85 13.74
C LYS A 58 16.52 -26.04 12.24
N ILE A 59 15.50 -26.83 11.86
CA ILE A 59 15.10 -27.01 10.48
C ILE A 59 13.95 -26.05 10.23
N ASN A 60 14.17 -25.05 9.37
CA ASN A 60 13.13 -24.08 9.09
C ASN A 60 11.95 -24.72 8.35
N ALA A 61 10.74 -24.41 8.80
CA ALA A 61 9.53 -24.72 8.06
C ALA A 61 9.44 -23.83 6.81
N LYS A 62 8.88 -24.35 5.75
CA LYS A 62 8.57 -23.55 4.56
C LYS A 62 7.39 -22.65 4.86
N ARG A 63 7.53 -21.34 4.64
CA ARG A 63 6.46 -20.39 4.82
C ARG A 63 5.38 -20.59 3.77
N GLY A 64 4.10 -20.62 4.16
CA GLY A 64 2.94 -20.79 3.29
C GLY A 64 2.85 -19.70 2.21
N ARG A 65 2.14 -19.99 1.15
CA ARG A 65 1.94 -19.06 0.02
C ARG A 65 0.84 -18.05 0.35
N ILE A 66 0.94 -16.87 -0.27
CA ILE A 66 -0.19 -15.95 -0.38
C ILE A 66 -0.67 -16.00 -1.82
N LEU A 67 -1.94 -16.29 -2.01
CA LEU A 67 -2.57 -16.50 -3.31
C LEU A 67 -3.62 -15.42 -3.56
N ASP A 68 -3.83 -15.06 -4.83
CA ASP A 68 -5.00 -14.27 -5.23
C ASP A 68 -6.28 -15.12 -5.14
N ARG A 69 -7.42 -14.52 -5.44
CA ARG A 69 -8.74 -15.20 -5.40
C ARG A 69 -8.88 -16.36 -6.40
N ASN A 70 -8.06 -16.40 -7.44
CA ASN A 70 -8.05 -17.37 -8.52
C ASN A 70 -6.95 -18.43 -8.34
N GLY A 71 -6.14 -18.34 -7.28
CA GLY A 71 -5.05 -19.24 -6.97
C GLY A 71 -3.70 -18.83 -7.57
N ALA A 72 -3.59 -17.65 -8.16
CA ALA A 72 -2.29 -17.11 -8.61
C ALA A 72 -1.39 -16.80 -7.42
N GLU A 73 -0.12 -17.20 -7.51
CA GLU A 73 0.85 -17.00 -6.43
C GLU A 73 1.31 -15.52 -6.38
N LEU A 74 1.01 -14.84 -5.28
CA LEU A 74 1.44 -13.46 -5.01
C LEU A 74 2.73 -13.42 -4.18
N ALA A 75 2.87 -14.31 -3.21
CA ALA A 75 4.08 -14.47 -2.41
C ALA A 75 4.38 -15.95 -2.16
N VAL A 76 5.63 -16.35 -2.43
CA VAL A 76 6.09 -17.73 -2.29
C VAL A 76 7.44 -17.77 -1.57
N SER A 77 7.75 -18.91 -0.94
CA SER A 77 9.07 -19.15 -0.36
C SER A 77 9.85 -20.15 -1.20
N ALA A 78 11.06 -19.79 -1.58
CA ALA A 78 11.98 -20.69 -2.26
C ALA A 78 13.12 -21.12 -1.33
N ASN A 79 13.64 -22.32 -1.60
CA ASN A 79 14.83 -22.81 -0.93
C ASN A 79 16.07 -22.13 -1.51
N VAL A 80 16.82 -21.51 -0.66
CA VAL A 80 18.12 -20.89 -0.95
C VAL A 80 19.15 -21.43 0.06
N TYR A 81 20.33 -20.88 0.06
CA TYR A 81 21.41 -21.34 0.94
C TYR A 81 21.98 -20.17 1.75
N ARG A 82 22.67 -20.55 2.82
CA ARG A 82 23.42 -19.65 3.70
C ARG A 82 24.83 -20.19 3.84
N ALA A 83 25.80 -19.30 3.76
CA ALA A 83 27.20 -19.61 4.02
C ALA A 83 27.59 -19.05 5.39
N ASP A 84 27.95 -19.95 6.29
CA ASP A 84 28.46 -19.64 7.61
C ASP A 84 29.99 -19.90 7.63
N LEU A 85 30.72 -19.15 8.44
CA LEU A 85 32.15 -19.26 8.61
C LEU A 85 32.46 -19.83 9.99
N ASP A 86 33.11 -20.96 10.05
CA ASP A 86 33.95 -21.33 11.20
C ASP A 86 35.34 -20.72 11.00
N LEU A 87 35.52 -19.54 11.56
CA LEU A 87 36.76 -18.78 11.40
C LEU A 87 37.98 -19.43 12.07
N ASN A 88 37.79 -20.35 13.02
CA ASN A 88 38.90 -21.08 13.64
C ASN A 88 39.42 -22.16 12.67
N THR A 89 38.53 -22.98 12.13
CA THR A 89 38.85 -23.97 11.10
C THR A 89 39.39 -23.29 9.85
N LEU A 90 38.76 -22.18 9.42
CA LEU A 90 39.17 -21.44 8.25
C LEU A 90 40.61 -20.90 8.35
N ARG A 91 41.03 -20.36 9.51
CA ARG A 91 42.44 -19.93 9.73
C ARG A 91 43.39 -21.08 9.62
N ALA A 92 43.08 -22.25 10.18
CA ALA A 92 43.92 -23.44 10.09
C ALA A 92 44.00 -23.97 8.64
N ASP A 93 42.87 -23.97 7.91
CA ASP A 93 42.85 -24.35 6.49
C ASP A 93 43.73 -23.44 5.66
N LEU A 94 43.59 -22.12 5.82
CA LEU A 94 44.34 -21.13 5.05
C LEU A 94 45.86 -21.22 5.34
N GLU A 95 46.27 -21.44 6.61
CA GLU A 95 47.69 -21.69 6.97
C GLU A 95 48.19 -22.93 6.29
N ARG A 96 47.42 -24.02 6.27
CA ARG A 96 47.78 -25.31 5.65
C ARG A 96 47.97 -25.20 4.13
N ILE A 97 47.12 -24.45 3.44
CA ILE A 97 47.16 -24.32 1.98
C ILE A 97 47.97 -23.12 1.48
N GLY A 98 48.46 -22.26 2.40
CA GLY A 98 49.25 -21.07 2.07
C GLY A 98 48.47 -19.94 1.41
N LEU A 99 47.14 -19.84 1.64
CA LEU A 99 46.28 -18.78 1.17
C LEU A 99 46.10 -17.70 2.27
N THR A 100 46.01 -16.44 1.89
CA THR A 100 45.76 -15.36 2.87
C THR A 100 44.26 -14.99 2.94
N MET A 101 43.83 -14.33 4.04
CA MET A 101 42.45 -13.82 4.18
C MET A 101 42.09 -12.81 3.09
N GLU A 102 43.06 -12.00 2.64
CA GLU A 102 42.87 -11.03 1.54
C GLU A 102 42.58 -11.74 0.21
N GLN A 103 43.32 -12.83 -0.08
CA GLN A 103 43.07 -13.59 -1.31
C GLN A 103 41.72 -14.29 -1.27
N LEU A 104 41.39 -14.93 -0.13
CA LEU A 104 40.09 -15.54 0.07
C LEU A 104 38.94 -14.53 -0.07
N ALA A 105 39.08 -13.34 0.55
CA ALA A 105 38.10 -12.30 0.44
C ALA A 105 37.86 -11.88 -1.01
N LYS A 106 38.94 -11.74 -1.78
CA LYS A 106 38.86 -11.37 -3.21
C LYS A 106 38.19 -12.46 -4.05
N ASP A 107 38.50 -13.73 -3.78
CA ASP A 107 37.91 -14.85 -4.52
C ASP A 107 36.39 -14.96 -4.19
N LEU A 108 36.04 -14.88 -2.90
CA LEU A 108 34.65 -14.98 -2.46
C LEU A 108 33.81 -13.79 -2.90
N SER A 109 34.33 -12.55 -2.83
CA SER A 109 33.57 -11.34 -3.21
C SER A 109 33.05 -11.43 -4.64
N GLY A 110 33.90 -11.89 -5.57
CA GLY A 110 33.50 -12.10 -6.97
C GLY A 110 32.51 -13.24 -7.19
N MET A 111 32.49 -14.25 -6.32
CA MET A 111 31.57 -15.38 -6.41
C MET A 111 30.18 -15.07 -5.85
N ILE A 112 30.15 -14.36 -4.71
CA ILE A 112 28.90 -14.11 -3.99
C ILE A 112 28.28 -12.75 -4.30
N ASP A 113 28.88 -11.98 -5.23
CA ASP A 113 28.43 -10.64 -5.59
C ASP A 113 28.31 -9.72 -4.36
N GLU A 114 29.47 -9.52 -3.67
CA GLU A 114 29.63 -8.62 -2.53
C GLU A 114 30.89 -7.80 -2.69
N GLU A 115 30.93 -6.62 -2.08
CA GLU A 115 32.13 -5.79 -2.11
C GLU A 115 33.28 -6.45 -1.33
N TYR A 116 34.50 -6.33 -1.87
CA TYR A 116 35.68 -6.91 -1.25
C TYR A 116 35.89 -6.48 0.20
N ASP A 117 35.70 -5.19 0.50
CA ASP A 117 35.93 -4.64 1.83
C ASP A 117 34.96 -5.23 2.86
N ASP A 118 33.72 -5.49 2.47
CA ASP A 118 32.70 -6.11 3.33
C ASP A 118 33.05 -7.57 3.63
N VAL A 119 33.39 -8.35 2.61
CA VAL A 119 33.80 -9.73 2.78
C VAL A 119 35.10 -9.83 3.64
N TYR A 120 36.07 -8.97 3.38
CA TYR A 120 37.29 -8.91 4.16
C TYR A 120 37.03 -8.54 5.63
N HIS A 121 36.13 -7.59 5.86
CA HIS A 121 35.69 -7.19 7.19
C HIS A 121 34.99 -8.33 7.94
N ILE A 122 34.11 -9.08 7.28
CA ILE A 122 33.48 -10.27 7.87
C ILE A 122 34.49 -11.32 8.29
N LEU A 123 35.51 -11.57 7.47
CA LEU A 123 36.57 -12.56 7.71
C LEU A 123 37.51 -12.16 8.85
N THR A 124 37.76 -10.88 9.05
CA THR A 124 38.88 -10.39 9.90
C THR A 124 38.45 -9.61 11.13
N ASN A 125 37.21 -9.09 11.18
CA ASN A 125 36.74 -8.20 12.27
C ASN A 125 36.78 -8.92 13.64
N PRO A 126 37.52 -8.42 14.64
CA PRO A 126 37.61 -9.02 15.96
C PRO A 126 36.33 -8.77 16.78
N LEU A 127 36.19 -9.48 17.87
CA LEU A 127 35.21 -9.19 18.91
C LEU A 127 35.52 -7.83 19.58
N PRO A 128 34.52 -7.18 20.24
CA PRO A 128 34.71 -5.88 20.92
C PRO A 128 35.84 -5.90 21.99
N ASN A 129 36.19 -7.06 22.50
CA ASN A 129 37.28 -7.26 23.44
C ASN A 129 38.66 -7.52 22.78
N GLY A 130 38.76 -7.34 21.46
CA GLY A 130 39.99 -7.55 20.68
C GLY A 130 40.35 -9.00 20.38
N LYS A 131 39.57 -9.99 20.84
CA LYS A 131 39.84 -11.39 20.53
C LYS A 131 39.34 -11.75 19.12
N PRO A 132 40.00 -12.67 18.41
CA PRO A 132 39.52 -13.17 17.14
C PRO A 132 38.09 -13.76 17.27
N ARG A 133 37.20 -13.50 16.30
CA ARG A 133 35.93 -14.21 16.20
C ARG A 133 36.16 -15.69 15.90
N GLY A 134 35.28 -16.54 16.48
CA GLY A 134 35.24 -17.97 16.17
C GLY A 134 34.32 -18.29 14.98
N SER A 135 33.28 -17.50 14.78
CA SER A 135 32.30 -17.69 13.69
C SER A 135 31.74 -16.38 13.18
N ALA A 136 31.29 -16.38 11.94
CA ALA A 136 30.56 -15.28 11.31
C ALA A 136 29.61 -15.83 10.25
N ILE A 137 28.66 -15.01 9.82
CA ILE A 137 27.82 -15.29 8.63
C ILE A 137 28.50 -14.60 7.45
N LEU A 138 28.85 -15.35 6.41
CA LEU A 138 29.40 -14.78 5.18
C LEU A 138 28.30 -14.10 4.37
N LYS A 139 27.28 -14.87 3.99
CA LYS A 139 26.10 -14.36 3.26
C LYS A 139 24.90 -15.27 3.51
N ARG A 140 23.72 -14.66 3.55
CA ARG A 140 22.43 -15.38 3.61
C ARG A 140 21.75 -15.34 2.24
N ARG A 141 20.81 -16.25 2.04
CA ARG A 141 19.90 -16.27 0.85
C ARG A 141 20.66 -16.34 -0.47
N ILE A 142 21.68 -17.18 -0.51
CA ILE A 142 22.50 -17.44 -1.69
C ILE A 142 21.72 -18.37 -2.62
N GLU A 143 21.64 -18.01 -3.89
CA GLU A 143 21.03 -18.84 -4.92
C GLU A 143 21.86 -20.11 -5.17
N LYS A 144 21.21 -21.15 -5.70
CA LYS A 144 21.83 -22.46 -5.88
C LYS A 144 23.11 -22.40 -6.72
N ASP A 145 23.11 -21.71 -7.85
CA ASP A 145 24.25 -21.66 -8.77
C ASP A 145 25.49 -21.04 -8.10
N THR A 146 25.31 -19.96 -7.37
CA THR A 146 26.38 -19.33 -6.58
C THR A 146 26.87 -20.26 -5.46
N THR A 147 25.95 -20.96 -4.81
CA THR A 147 26.29 -21.93 -3.76
C THR A 147 27.11 -23.08 -4.30
N ASP A 148 26.74 -23.62 -5.44
CA ASP A 148 27.47 -24.72 -6.10
C ASP A 148 28.86 -24.26 -6.54
N ALA A 149 29.04 -23.00 -6.97
CA ALA A 149 30.35 -22.42 -7.25
C ALA A 149 31.20 -22.28 -5.99
N VAL A 150 30.66 -21.82 -4.87
CA VAL A 150 31.37 -21.72 -3.59
C VAL A 150 31.80 -23.12 -3.06
N ARG A 151 30.91 -24.13 -3.18
CA ARG A 151 31.24 -25.51 -2.83
C ARG A 151 32.38 -26.06 -3.66
N ALA A 152 32.31 -25.89 -4.97
CA ALA A 152 33.36 -26.34 -5.88
C ALA A 152 34.72 -25.69 -5.55
N TYR A 153 34.72 -24.38 -5.24
CA TYR A 153 35.91 -23.66 -4.79
C TYR A 153 36.44 -24.22 -3.47
N CYS A 154 35.59 -24.48 -2.48
CA CYS A 154 36.00 -25.06 -1.20
C CYS A 154 36.58 -26.47 -1.36
N GLU A 155 35.96 -27.30 -2.21
CA GLU A 155 36.47 -28.64 -2.53
C GLU A 155 37.83 -28.59 -3.24
N GLU A 156 37.97 -27.72 -4.26
CA GLU A 156 39.24 -27.55 -5.00
C GLU A 156 40.42 -27.12 -4.08
N LYS A 157 40.12 -26.20 -3.15
CA LYS A 157 41.11 -25.62 -2.24
C LYS A 157 41.26 -26.39 -0.93
N ASP A 158 40.48 -27.43 -0.68
CA ASP A 158 40.41 -28.18 0.59
C ASP A 158 40.11 -27.25 1.81
N ILE A 159 39.10 -26.38 1.67
CA ILE A 159 38.63 -25.44 2.70
C ILE A 159 37.40 -26.04 3.37
N ASN A 160 37.48 -26.28 4.70
CA ASN A 160 36.36 -26.81 5.48
C ASN A 160 35.71 -25.76 6.39
N GLY A 161 36.34 -24.60 6.56
CA GLY A 161 35.85 -23.53 7.43
C GLY A 161 34.67 -22.72 6.84
N ILE A 162 34.17 -23.04 5.63
CA ILE A 162 32.96 -22.45 5.03
C ILE A 162 31.88 -23.52 5.03
N VAL A 163 30.84 -23.31 5.84
CA VAL A 163 29.72 -24.26 6.01
C VAL A 163 28.50 -23.74 5.29
N ILE A 164 27.98 -24.52 4.35
CA ILE A 164 26.75 -24.16 3.60
C ILE A 164 25.59 -24.94 4.17
N SER A 165 24.56 -24.20 4.60
CA SER A 165 23.32 -24.72 5.14
C SER A 165 22.12 -24.25 4.32
N SER A 166 20.98 -24.93 4.48
CA SER A 166 19.72 -24.53 3.86
C SER A 166 19.18 -23.24 4.49
N ASP A 167 18.69 -22.34 3.67
CA ASP A 167 17.98 -21.13 4.07
C ASP A 167 16.73 -20.99 3.21
N THR A 168 15.85 -20.04 3.54
CA THR A 168 14.64 -19.72 2.79
C THR A 168 14.61 -18.25 2.43
N LYS A 169 14.11 -17.93 1.20
CA LYS A 169 13.90 -16.58 0.75
C LYS A 169 12.46 -16.39 0.32
N ARG A 170 11.85 -15.32 0.79
CA ARG A 170 10.53 -14.92 0.36
C ARG A 170 10.61 -14.16 -0.93
N TYR A 171 9.78 -14.51 -1.90
CA TYR A 171 9.66 -13.87 -3.20
C TYR A 171 8.27 -13.30 -3.35
N TYR A 172 8.19 -12.04 -3.72
CA TYR A 172 6.97 -11.34 -4.10
C TYR A 172 6.99 -11.15 -5.60
N ARG A 173 5.95 -11.67 -6.23
CA ARG A 173 5.86 -11.67 -7.68
C ARG A 173 5.64 -10.26 -8.20
N ASN A 174 6.17 -9.96 -9.40
CA ASN A 174 5.96 -8.69 -10.09
C ASN A 174 6.47 -7.44 -9.33
N GLY A 175 7.58 -7.55 -8.56
CA GLY A 175 8.21 -6.40 -7.90
C GLY A 175 7.31 -5.77 -6.84
N SER A 176 6.90 -4.52 -7.03
CA SER A 176 6.10 -3.74 -6.08
C SER A 176 4.61 -4.11 -6.02
N PHE A 177 4.17 -5.11 -6.80
CA PHE A 177 2.77 -5.50 -6.89
C PHE A 177 2.14 -5.81 -5.53
N ALA A 178 1.03 -5.15 -5.22
CA ALA A 178 0.28 -5.27 -3.97
C ALA A 178 1.12 -5.09 -2.68
N ALA A 179 2.27 -4.41 -2.76
CA ALA A 179 3.26 -4.32 -1.69
C ALA A 179 2.67 -3.89 -0.34
N HIS A 180 1.82 -2.87 -0.32
CA HIS A 180 1.18 -2.37 0.91
C HIS A 180 0.11 -3.32 1.48
N VAL A 181 -0.36 -4.28 0.69
CA VAL A 181 -1.30 -5.33 1.13
C VAL A 181 -0.53 -6.56 1.59
N LEU A 182 0.35 -7.09 0.72
CA LEU A 182 1.14 -8.27 1.05
C LEU A 182 2.05 -8.00 2.24
N GLY A 183 2.73 -6.85 2.24
CA GLY A 183 3.77 -6.55 3.19
C GLY A 183 5.07 -7.29 2.87
N HIS A 184 5.95 -7.40 3.86
CA HIS A 184 7.23 -8.07 3.70
C HIS A 184 7.66 -8.80 4.98
N THR A 185 8.66 -9.68 4.85
CA THR A 185 9.25 -10.42 5.95
C THR A 185 10.66 -9.92 6.28
N ASN A 186 11.09 -10.13 7.53
CA ASN A 186 12.50 -9.98 7.89
C ASN A 186 13.36 -11.11 7.32
N SER A 187 14.66 -11.08 7.63
CA SER A 187 15.62 -12.10 7.21
C SER A 187 15.34 -13.49 7.79
N ASP A 188 14.60 -13.59 8.88
CA ASP A 188 14.27 -14.86 9.54
C ASP A 188 12.92 -15.42 9.08
N GLY A 189 12.27 -14.74 8.11
CA GLY A 189 10.99 -15.16 7.54
C GLY A 189 9.77 -14.78 8.39
N GLU A 190 9.92 -13.88 9.37
CA GLU A 190 8.81 -13.35 10.15
C GLU A 190 8.17 -12.18 9.44
N GLY A 191 6.84 -12.13 9.38
CA GLY A 191 6.10 -11.03 8.77
C GLY A 191 6.24 -9.74 9.57
N LEU A 192 6.55 -8.62 8.90
CA LEU A 192 6.72 -7.31 9.52
C LEU A 192 5.59 -6.33 9.20
N THR A 193 4.99 -6.44 8.05
CA THR A 193 3.91 -5.57 7.59
C THR A 193 2.85 -6.36 6.81
N GLY A 194 1.71 -5.74 6.49
CA GLY A 194 0.69 -6.29 5.62
C GLY A 194 0.12 -7.64 6.07
N LEU A 195 -0.30 -8.45 5.11
CA LEU A 195 -0.82 -9.81 5.33
C LEU A 195 0.25 -10.75 5.89
N GLU A 196 1.53 -10.53 5.53
CA GLU A 196 2.64 -11.29 6.09
C GLU A 196 2.69 -11.19 7.62
N LEU A 197 2.43 -10.01 8.18
CA LEU A 197 2.35 -9.80 9.63
C LEU A 197 1.01 -10.33 10.18
N TYR A 198 -0.11 -9.95 9.57
CA TYR A 198 -1.43 -10.26 10.12
C TYR A 198 -1.69 -11.76 10.18
N TYR A 199 -1.30 -12.50 9.14
CA TYR A 199 -1.45 -13.95 9.04
C TYR A 199 -0.17 -14.73 9.38
N ASN A 200 0.80 -14.09 10.05
CA ASN A 200 2.08 -14.73 10.38
C ASN A 200 1.91 -16.07 11.11
N LYS A 201 0.90 -16.19 11.99
CA LYS A 201 0.61 -17.42 12.75
C LYS A 201 0.25 -18.63 11.85
N TYR A 202 -0.34 -18.37 10.67
CA TYR A 202 -0.66 -19.42 9.70
C TYR A 202 0.50 -19.64 8.72
N LEU A 203 1.09 -18.54 8.25
CA LEU A 203 2.13 -18.57 7.21
C LEU A 203 3.46 -19.14 7.70
N ALA A 204 3.88 -18.88 8.94
CA ALA A 204 5.23 -19.18 9.41
C ALA A 204 5.55 -20.67 9.55
N GLY A 205 4.53 -21.52 9.74
CA GLY A 205 4.74 -22.93 10.08
C GLY A 205 5.38 -23.14 11.45
N VAL A 206 5.77 -24.37 11.72
CA VAL A 206 6.46 -24.76 12.95
C VAL A 206 7.81 -25.39 12.60
N PRO A 207 8.93 -24.81 13.03
CA PRO A 207 10.25 -25.36 12.70
C PRO A 207 10.45 -26.73 13.32
N GLY A 208 11.16 -27.59 12.61
CA GLY A 208 11.65 -28.86 13.10
C GLY A 208 12.94 -28.70 13.90
N ILE A 209 13.33 -29.76 14.59
CA ILE A 209 14.57 -29.85 15.35
C ILE A 209 15.26 -31.16 15.00
N LYS A 210 16.54 -31.07 14.60
CA LYS A 210 17.43 -32.19 14.47
C LYS A 210 18.49 -32.10 15.57
N VAL A 211 18.49 -33.04 16.46
CA VAL A 211 19.55 -33.19 17.48
C VAL A 211 20.45 -34.33 17.03
N ALA A 212 21.68 -34.03 16.68
CA ALA A 212 22.69 -35.01 16.30
C ALA A 212 23.89 -34.90 17.22
N GLU A 213 24.59 -36.03 17.49
CA GLU A 213 25.87 -35.98 18.13
C GLU A 213 26.93 -35.54 17.12
N ILE A 214 27.79 -34.61 17.54
CA ILE A 214 28.86 -34.05 16.73
C ILE A 214 30.21 -34.51 17.25
N ASP A 215 31.15 -34.66 16.36
CA ASP A 215 32.56 -34.93 16.70
C ASP A 215 33.27 -33.63 17.13
N GLN A 216 34.59 -33.75 17.43
CA GLN A 216 35.42 -32.58 17.82
C GLN A 216 35.56 -31.53 16.70
N LYS A 217 35.17 -31.86 15.47
CA LYS A 217 35.18 -30.96 14.31
C LYS A 217 33.80 -30.41 13.99
N SER A 218 32.79 -30.68 14.84
CA SER A 218 31.39 -30.30 14.65
C SER A 218 30.71 -31.01 13.46
N GLU A 219 31.21 -32.16 13.03
CA GLU A 219 30.60 -33.01 12.02
C GLU A 219 29.59 -33.98 12.67
N ASP A 220 28.45 -34.21 12.03
CA ASP A 220 27.45 -35.19 12.49
C ASP A 220 28.06 -36.59 12.49
N LEU A 221 28.05 -37.26 13.64
CA LEU A 221 28.51 -38.67 13.71
C LEU A 221 27.49 -39.56 12.98
N PRO A 222 27.90 -40.45 12.10
CA PRO A 222 27.02 -41.36 11.40
C PRO A 222 26.16 -42.17 12.39
N TYR A 223 24.84 -42.22 12.15
CA TYR A 223 23.85 -42.98 12.93
C TYR A 223 23.58 -42.51 14.37
N THR A 224 23.91 -41.26 14.72
CA THR A 224 23.70 -40.70 16.07
C THR A 224 22.60 -39.66 16.19
N ILE A 225 21.64 -39.63 15.26
CA ILE A 225 20.48 -38.76 15.38
C ILE A 225 19.69 -39.17 16.63
N SER A 226 19.79 -38.39 17.70
CA SER A 226 19.15 -38.67 18.98
C SER A 226 17.67 -38.21 19.04
N LYS A 227 17.35 -37.20 18.25
CA LYS A 227 15.99 -36.71 18.14
C LYS A 227 15.79 -36.01 16.78
N PHE A 228 14.74 -36.36 16.08
CA PHE A 228 14.30 -35.67 14.85
C PHE A 228 12.83 -35.34 14.97
N THR A 229 12.49 -34.07 14.79
CA THR A 229 11.12 -33.60 14.67
C THR A 229 11.02 -32.92 13.32
N GLU A 230 10.16 -33.41 12.45
CA GLU A 230 9.93 -32.79 11.15
C GLU A 230 9.34 -31.38 11.30
N PRO A 231 9.73 -30.43 10.45
CA PRO A 231 9.06 -29.13 10.38
C PRO A 231 7.64 -29.32 9.88
N ILE A 232 6.72 -28.48 10.35
CA ILE A 232 5.35 -28.39 9.81
C ILE A 232 5.31 -27.12 8.99
N ASP A 233 5.13 -27.26 7.68
CA ASP A 233 5.06 -26.12 6.77
C ASP A 233 3.89 -25.22 7.10
N GLY A 234 4.04 -23.93 6.76
CA GLY A 234 3.00 -22.93 6.92
C GLY A 234 1.81 -23.21 6.01
N ARG A 235 0.67 -22.66 6.39
CA ARG A 235 -0.59 -22.72 5.64
C ARG A 235 -0.60 -21.67 4.55
N ASP A 236 -1.23 -21.98 3.43
CA ASP A 236 -1.48 -21.04 2.36
C ASP A 236 -2.66 -20.13 2.73
N VAL A 237 -2.55 -18.85 2.39
CA VAL A 237 -3.62 -17.86 2.55
C VAL A 237 -4.11 -17.44 1.18
N THR A 238 -5.35 -17.81 0.84
CA THR A 238 -6.01 -17.32 -0.37
C THR A 238 -6.72 -16.02 -0.05
N THR A 239 -6.41 -14.99 -0.81
CA THR A 239 -6.98 -13.65 -0.63
C THR A 239 -8.17 -13.39 -1.54
N SER A 240 -8.88 -12.29 -1.30
CA SER A 240 -9.93 -11.75 -2.18
C SER A 240 -9.35 -10.88 -3.30
N LEU A 241 -8.05 -10.55 -3.26
CA LEU A 241 -7.41 -9.78 -4.33
C LEU A 241 -7.60 -10.48 -5.67
N ASP A 242 -7.86 -9.68 -6.69
CA ASP A 242 -7.85 -10.11 -8.08
C ASP A 242 -6.62 -9.50 -8.77
N GLU A 243 -5.71 -10.35 -9.27
CA GLU A 243 -4.43 -9.90 -9.85
C GLU A 243 -4.65 -8.87 -10.97
N ASN A 244 -5.69 -9.04 -11.80
CA ASN A 244 -5.95 -8.11 -12.90
C ASN A 244 -6.51 -6.77 -12.39
N ILE A 245 -7.46 -6.80 -11.45
CA ILE A 245 -8.06 -5.57 -10.89
C ILE A 245 -7.00 -4.79 -10.09
N GLN A 246 -6.15 -5.48 -9.35
CA GLN A 246 -5.04 -4.87 -8.61
C GLN A 246 -4.06 -4.19 -9.59
N TYR A 247 -3.69 -4.88 -10.68
CA TYR A 247 -2.81 -4.31 -11.71
C TYR A 247 -3.39 -3.03 -12.34
N PHE A 248 -4.68 -3.03 -12.67
CA PHE A 248 -5.33 -1.81 -13.20
C PHE A 248 -5.32 -0.69 -12.18
N ALA A 249 -5.61 -0.99 -10.91
CA ALA A 249 -5.63 -0.01 -9.85
C ALA A 249 -4.24 0.62 -9.62
N GLU A 250 -3.17 -0.18 -9.58
CA GLU A 250 -1.80 0.31 -9.41
C GLU A 250 -1.35 1.18 -10.59
N LYS A 251 -1.57 0.69 -11.80
CA LYS A 251 -1.24 1.43 -13.01
C LYS A 251 -1.92 2.81 -13.03
N LEU A 252 -3.23 2.84 -12.75
CA LEU A 252 -4.00 4.09 -12.76
C LEU A 252 -3.66 4.99 -11.56
N ALA A 253 -3.26 4.43 -10.42
CA ALA A 253 -2.79 5.21 -9.28
C ALA A 253 -1.47 5.92 -9.60
N GLU A 254 -0.51 5.24 -10.23
CA GLU A 254 0.77 5.83 -10.62
C GLU A 254 0.60 6.84 -11.78
N GLU A 255 -0.24 6.53 -12.78
CA GLU A 255 -0.60 7.50 -13.84
C GLU A 255 -1.21 8.77 -13.23
N ALA A 256 -2.19 8.61 -12.34
CA ALA A 256 -2.86 9.75 -11.69
C ALA A 256 -1.90 10.55 -10.79
N ARG A 257 -0.95 9.90 -10.11
CA ARG A 257 0.07 10.56 -9.32
C ARG A 257 0.95 11.47 -10.17
N ASN A 258 1.39 10.96 -11.31
CA ASN A 258 2.25 11.70 -12.24
C ASN A 258 1.49 12.81 -12.96
N ASP A 259 0.28 12.52 -13.47
CA ASP A 259 -0.55 13.48 -14.21
C ASP A 259 -0.96 14.70 -13.35
N ASN A 260 -1.10 14.50 -12.04
CA ASN A 260 -1.51 15.55 -11.11
C ASN A 260 -0.36 16.06 -10.22
N GLU A 261 0.88 15.63 -10.46
CA GLU A 261 2.05 15.97 -9.63
C GLU A 261 1.75 15.75 -8.13
N ALA A 262 1.00 14.69 -7.83
CA ALA A 262 0.48 14.44 -6.51
C ALA A 262 1.52 13.76 -5.61
N LYS A 263 1.45 14.05 -4.31
CA LYS A 263 2.29 13.39 -3.31
C LYS A 263 2.01 11.90 -3.22
N ALA A 264 0.72 11.54 -3.26
CA ALA A 264 0.29 10.15 -3.28
C ALA A 264 -1.09 9.99 -3.91
N VAL A 265 -1.35 8.80 -4.44
CA VAL A 265 -2.67 8.38 -4.90
C VAL A 265 -2.99 7.02 -4.33
N SER A 266 -4.23 6.83 -3.86
CA SER A 266 -4.70 5.53 -3.40
C SER A 266 -6.00 5.16 -4.09
N ILE A 267 -6.13 3.90 -4.49
CA ILE A 267 -7.32 3.34 -5.13
C ILE A 267 -7.73 2.06 -4.40
N MET A 268 -9.03 1.92 -4.09
CA MET A 268 -9.59 0.69 -3.53
C MET A 268 -10.79 0.27 -4.37
N VAL A 269 -10.87 -1.03 -4.68
CA VAL A 269 -12.02 -1.66 -5.34
C VAL A 269 -12.55 -2.76 -4.43
N MET A 270 -13.87 -2.76 -4.18
CA MET A 270 -14.51 -3.73 -3.31
C MET A 270 -15.76 -4.34 -3.95
N ASP A 271 -16.11 -5.56 -3.53
CA ASP A 271 -17.45 -6.10 -3.67
C ASP A 271 -18.29 -5.65 -2.45
N PRO A 272 -19.29 -4.78 -2.64
CA PRO A 272 -20.10 -4.29 -1.53
C PRO A 272 -20.96 -5.37 -0.86
N ASN A 273 -21.23 -6.49 -1.52
CA ASN A 273 -22.14 -7.54 -1.05
C ASN A 273 -21.46 -8.54 -0.13
N THR A 274 -20.13 -8.68 -0.26
CA THR A 274 -19.31 -9.59 0.53
C THR A 274 -18.39 -8.86 1.49
N GLY A 275 -17.97 -7.61 1.15
CA GLY A 275 -16.92 -6.87 1.84
C GLY A 275 -15.51 -7.24 1.38
N GLU A 276 -15.38 -8.12 0.38
CA GLU A 276 -14.11 -8.48 -0.23
C GLU A 276 -13.43 -7.26 -0.85
N ILE A 277 -12.15 -7.07 -0.54
CA ILE A 277 -11.29 -6.09 -1.19
C ILE A 277 -10.65 -6.77 -2.41
N LEU A 278 -11.05 -6.33 -3.60
CA LEU A 278 -10.59 -6.88 -4.87
C LEU A 278 -9.26 -6.27 -5.32
N ALA A 279 -9.05 -5.00 -4.96
CA ALA A 279 -7.80 -4.29 -5.15
C ALA A 279 -7.62 -3.19 -4.10
N LEU A 280 -6.38 -2.97 -3.70
CA LEU A 280 -5.96 -1.88 -2.83
C LEU A 280 -4.57 -1.42 -3.25
N ALA A 281 -4.51 -0.31 -3.97
CA ALA A 281 -3.30 0.28 -4.53
C ALA A 281 -2.93 1.58 -3.81
N ASN A 282 -1.64 1.79 -3.58
CA ASN A 282 -1.07 3.05 -3.11
C ASN A 282 0.13 3.41 -3.99
N ALA A 283 0.18 4.62 -4.50
CA ALA A 283 1.32 5.19 -5.19
C ALA A 283 1.84 6.42 -4.41
N PRO A 284 3.17 6.58 -4.21
CA PRO A 284 4.21 5.65 -4.59
C PRO A 284 4.14 4.34 -3.80
N ASP A 285 4.60 3.27 -4.40
CA ASP A 285 4.76 1.95 -3.82
C ASP A 285 6.23 1.65 -3.45
N TYR A 286 6.52 0.42 -3.04
CA TYR A 286 7.87 -0.06 -2.75
C TYR A 286 8.03 -1.53 -3.17
N ASP A 287 9.26 -1.99 -3.37
CA ASP A 287 9.52 -3.41 -3.66
C ASP A 287 9.65 -4.22 -2.35
N PRO A 288 8.71 -5.13 -2.03
CA PRO A 288 8.80 -5.97 -0.85
C PRO A 288 9.94 -7.02 -0.91
N ASN A 289 10.56 -7.23 -2.07
CA ASN A 289 11.79 -8.01 -2.19
C ASN A 289 13.02 -7.24 -1.72
N ASN A 290 12.98 -5.91 -1.73
CA ASN A 290 14.00 -5.00 -1.20
C ASN A 290 13.36 -3.91 -0.32
N PRO A 291 12.80 -4.24 0.84
CA PRO A 291 12.04 -3.31 1.67
C PRO A 291 12.92 -2.32 2.47
N TRP A 292 14.23 -2.47 2.43
CA TRP A 292 15.21 -1.57 3.07
C TRP A 292 16.18 -0.99 2.03
N PRO A 293 15.71 -0.13 1.10
CA PRO A 293 16.61 0.51 0.16
C PRO A 293 17.59 1.43 0.89
N GLU A 294 18.81 1.56 0.35
CA GLU A 294 19.84 2.41 0.93
C GLU A 294 19.45 3.90 0.91
N GLY A 295 19.92 4.65 1.91
CA GLY A 295 19.76 6.09 2.00
C GLY A 295 18.45 6.56 2.66
N PHE A 296 17.58 5.66 3.12
CA PHE A 296 16.36 5.98 3.84
C PHE A 296 16.56 5.92 5.36
N THR A 297 15.98 6.87 6.08
CA THR A 297 15.86 6.84 7.54
C THR A 297 14.75 5.88 7.99
N ASP A 298 14.78 5.46 9.27
CA ASP A 298 13.73 4.59 9.82
C ASP A 298 12.33 5.22 9.70
N GLU A 299 12.20 6.54 9.86
CA GLU A 299 10.95 7.25 9.69
C GLU A 299 10.45 7.23 8.24
N GLU A 300 11.34 7.40 7.28
CA GLU A 300 11.01 7.33 5.85
C GLU A 300 10.61 5.90 5.44
N LEU A 301 11.29 4.87 5.94
CA LEU A 301 10.91 3.48 5.74
C LEU A 301 9.52 3.19 6.31
N GLN A 302 9.22 3.63 7.54
CA GLN A 302 7.89 3.49 8.14
C GLN A 302 6.80 4.19 7.32
N GLN A 303 7.10 5.36 6.76
CA GLN A 303 6.19 6.08 5.86
C GLN A 303 5.98 5.32 4.54
N MET A 304 7.04 4.75 3.99
CA MET A 304 7.01 3.98 2.75
C MET A 304 6.17 2.70 2.87
N TRP A 305 6.28 1.96 3.98
CA TRP A 305 5.54 0.71 4.18
C TRP A 305 4.08 0.91 4.59
N ARG A 306 3.71 2.13 4.98
CA ARG A 306 2.39 2.41 5.55
C ARG A 306 1.27 2.34 4.51
N ASN A 307 0.25 1.53 4.79
CA ASN A 307 -0.97 1.50 3.99
C ASN A 307 -1.86 2.70 4.33
N ARG A 308 -1.87 3.70 3.44
CA ARG A 308 -2.57 4.98 3.67
C ARG A 308 -4.07 4.83 3.84
N LEU A 309 -4.71 3.92 3.09
CA LEU A 309 -6.16 3.71 3.15
C LEU A 309 -6.63 3.12 4.48
N VAL A 310 -5.72 2.46 5.22
CA VAL A 310 -6.00 1.82 6.51
C VAL A 310 -5.55 2.68 7.69
N SER A 311 -4.41 3.37 7.54
CA SER A 311 -3.74 4.04 8.67
C SER A 311 -3.98 5.56 8.71
N ASP A 312 -4.25 6.23 7.56
CA ASP A 312 -4.36 7.69 7.52
C ASP A 312 -5.81 8.12 7.71
N ALA A 313 -6.06 8.82 8.80
CA ALA A 313 -7.36 9.42 9.05
C ALA A 313 -7.34 10.89 8.59
N TYR A 314 -8.36 11.29 7.83
CA TYR A 314 -8.52 12.63 7.27
C TYR A 314 -9.97 13.09 7.39
N GLU A 315 -10.21 14.39 7.28
CA GLU A 315 -11.57 14.93 7.16
C GLU A 315 -12.14 14.56 5.79
N PRO A 316 -13.25 13.79 5.70
CA PRO A 316 -13.73 13.26 4.42
C PRO A 316 -14.28 14.33 3.47
N GLY A 317 -14.54 15.54 3.98
CA GLY A 317 -15.12 16.63 3.18
C GLY A 317 -16.47 16.22 2.56
N SER A 318 -16.71 16.67 1.33
CA SER A 318 -18.03 16.54 0.68
C SER A 318 -18.48 15.10 0.42
N ILE A 319 -17.63 14.09 0.45
CA ILE A 319 -18.10 12.70 0.38
C ILE A 319 -18.93 12.32 1.63
N PHE A 320 -18.71 12.97 2.78
CA PHE A 320 -19.47 12.73 4.00
C PHE A 320 -20.93 13.20 3.91
N LYS A 321 -21.26 14.08 2.97
CA LYS A 321 -22.64 14.50 2.70
C LYS A 321 -23.58 13.33 2.39
N VAL A 322 -23.03 12.25 1.86
CA VAL A 322 -23.75 10.98 1.66
C VAL A 322 -24.28 10.41 2.97
N VAL A 323 -23.49 10.47 4.05
CA VAL A 323 -23.87 10.04 5.40
C VAL A 323 -24.99 10.92 5.95
N THR A 324 -24.83 12.24 5.84
CA THR A 324 -25.83 13.21 6.31
C THR A 324 -27.15 13.10 5.53
N ALA A 325 -27.06 12.91 4.20
CA ALA A 325 -28.24 12.70 3.35
C ALA A 325 -28.99 11.43 3.74
N THR A 326 -28.26 10.31 3.90
CA THR A 326 -28.83 9.04 4.33
C THR A 326 -29.55 9.18 5.69
N ALA A 327 -28.92 9.86 6.64
CA ALA A 327 -29.55 10.14 7.94
C ALA A 327 -30.83 10.94 7.79
N GLY A 328 -30.84 11.94 6.90
CA GLY A 328 -32.02 12.78 6.60
C GLY A 328 -33.18 11.98 6.03
N ILE A 329 -32.92 11.09 5.06
CA ILE A 329 -33.91 10.19 4.45
C ILE A 329 -34.44 9.20 5.51
N GLU A 330 -33.60 8.50 6.21
CA GLU A 330 -33.99 7.51 7.22
C GLU A 330 -34.81 8.09 8.39
N LYS A 331 -34.50 9.31 8.81
CA LYS A 331 -35.24 10.01 9.85
C LYS A 331 -36.49 10.73 9.32
N GLY A 332 -36.71 10.76 8.01
CA GLY A 332 -37.85 11.44 7.38
C GLY A 332 -37.84 12.96 7.57
N VAL A 333 -36.66 13.57 7.84
CA VAL A 333 -36.52 15.03 7.99
C VAL A 333 -36.28 15.74 6.67
N VAL A 334 -36.14 14.99 5.59
CA VAL A 334 -36.03 15.46 4.21
C VAL A 334 -36.74 14.53 3.25
N SER A 335 -37.27 15.09 2.20
CA SER A 335 -37.91 14.41 1.06
C SER A 335 -37.43 15.02 -0.26
N SER A 336 -37.66 14.32 -1.36
CA SER A 336 -37.30 14.77 -2.72
C SER A 336 -37.95 16.12 -3.10
N ASN A 337 -39.07 16.50 -2.44
CA ASN A 337 -39.80 17.75 -2.69
C ASN A 337 -39.28 18.93 -1.86
N ASP A 338 -38.39 18.67 -0.89
CA ASP A 338 -37.86 19.74 -0.06
C ASP A 338 -36.96 20.69 -0.85
N THR A 339 -37.01 21.96 -0.46
CA THR A 339 -36.17 23.00 -1.05
C THR A 339 -35.24 23.63 -0.02
N PHE A 340 -34.06 23.98 -0.48
CA PHE A 340 -32.98 24.61 0.29
C PHE A 340 -32.56 25.88 -0.43
N ASN A 341 -32.30 26.95 0.29
CA ASN A 341 -31.81 28.19 -0.31
C ASN A 341 -30.39 28.49 0.10
N CYS A 342 -29.49 28.63 -0.88
CA CYS A 342 -28.09 28.93 -0.66
C CYS A 342 -27.74 30.34 -1.11
N GLY A 343 -27.54 31.26 -0.16
CA GLY A 343 -27.05 32.61 -0.41
C GLY A 343 -25.52 32.76 -0.46
N GLY A 344 -24.78 31.65 -0.54
CA GLY A 344 -23.30 31.65 -0.57
C GLY A 344 -22.65 31.49 0.79
N SER A 345 -23.34 31.72 1.89
CA SER A 345 -22.89 31.49 3.26
C SER A 345 -24.07 31.31 4.22
N LEU A 346 -23.74 30.77 5.41
CA LEU A 346 -24.69 30.67 6.52
C LEU A 346 -23.99 31.10 7.81
N THR A 347 -24.60 32.01 8.59
CA THR A 347 -24.05 32.38 9.92
C THR A 347 -24.73 31.52 10.97
N ILE A 348 -23.95 30.72 11.68
CA ILE A 348 -24.41 29.78 12.71
C ILE A 348 -23.44 29.82 13.91
N GLY A 349 -23.98 29.85 15.13
CA GLY A 349 -23.17 29.95 16.35
C GLY A 349 -22.26 31.18 16.38
N GLY A 350 -22.61 32.28 15.72
CA GLY A 350 -21.79 33.50 15.63
C GLY A 350 -20.63 33.42 14.63
N ARG A 351 -20.52 32.33 13.87
CA ARG A 351 -19.51 32.16 12.81
C ARG A 351 -20.18 32.10 11.45
N THR A 352 -19.61 32.78 10.44
CA THR A 352 -20.04 32.69 9.05
C THR A 352 -19.25 31.59 8.35
N ILE A 353 -19.97 30.58 7.85
CA ILE A 353 -19.39 29.46 7.11
C ILE A 353 -19.83 29.61 5.65
N HIS A 354 -18.88 29.54 4.73
CA HIS A 354 -19.11 29.77 3.31
C HIS A 354 -19.42 28.47 2.56
N CYS A 355 -20.32 28.59 1.58
CA CYS A 355 -20.40 27.60 0.52
C CYS A 355 -19.17 27.74 -0.39
N TRP A 356 -18.78 26.67 -1.06
CA TRP A 356 -17.74 26.76 -2.08
C TRP A 356 -18.12 27.74 -3.20
N LYS A 357 -19.42 27.82 -3.57
CA LYS A 357 -19.96 28.87 -4.45
C LYS A 357 -20.37 30.07 -3.58
N THR A 358 -19.49 31.01 -3.43
CA THR A 358 -19.67 32.17 -2.53
C THR A 358 -20.79 33.14 -2.99
N THR A 359 -21.13 33.12 -4.29
CA THR A 359 -22.29 33.85 -4.86
C THR A 359 -23.62 33.16 -4.57
N GLY A 360 -23.59 31.94 -4.02
CA GLY A 360 -24.77 31.14 -3.73
C GLY A 360 -25.27 30.33 -4.92
N HIS A 361 -26.02 29.26 -4.61
CA HIS A 361 -26.68 28.42 -5.59
C HIS A 361 -28.16 28.86 -5.82
N GLY A 362 -28.68 29.74 -4.96
CA GLY A 362 -30.09 30.05 -4.93
C GLY A 362 -30.96 28.89 -4.38
N PRO A 363 -32.27 28.85 -4.77
CA PRO A 363 -33.16 27.75 -4.41
C PRO A 363 -32.75 26.45 -5.09
N GLN A 364 -32.71 25.34 -4.34
CA GLN A 364 -32.30 24.00 -4.80
C GLN A 364 -33.21 22.94 -4.19
N THR A 365 -33.48 21.86 -4.91
CA THR A 365 -34.09 20.64 -4.35
C THR A 365 -33.10 19.87 -3.50
N PHE A 366 -33.57 18.83 -2.80
CA PHE A 366 -32.68 17.91 -2.07
C PHE A 366 -31.68 17.22 -3.00
N GLU A 367 -32.11 16.77 -4.16
CA GLU A 367 -31.20 16.20 -5.17
C GLU A 367 -30.17 17.23 -5.62
N GLN A 368 -30.55 18.45 -5.88
CA GLN A 368 -29.66 19.51 -6.34
C GLN A 368 -28.61 19.91 -5.29
N ILE A 369 -28.91 19.85 -3.97
CA ILE A 369 -27.86 20.11 -2.96
C ILE A 369 -26.80 19.02 -2.92
N LEU A 370 -27.16 17.78 -3.31
CA LEU A 370 -26.21 16.68 -3.50
C LEU A 370 -25.40 16.85 -4.79
N GLN A 371 -26.06 17.10 -5.92
CA GLN A 371 -25.43 17.33 -7.23
C GLN A 371 -24.43 18.49 -7.18
N ASN A 372 -24.87 19.63 -6.60
CA ASN A 372 -24.05 20.83 -6.46
C ASN A 372 -23.11 20.78 -5.25
N SER A 373 -23.13 19.71 -4.48
CA SER A 373 -22.32 19.60 -3.25
C SER A 373 -22.46 20.83 -2.32
N CYS A 374 -23.70 21.36 -2.15
CA CYS A 374 -23.96 22.63 -1.51
C CYS A 374 -23.73 22.59 0.01
N ASN A 375 -22.70 23.29 0.55
CA ASN A 375 -22.44 23.31 1.98
C ASN A 375 -23.61 23.92 2.78
N VAL A 376 -24.20 25.02 2.31
CA VAL A 376 -25.31 25.66 3.00
C VAL A 376 -26.51 24.73 3.07
N GLY A 377 -26.84 24.01 1.99
CA GLY A 377 -27.91 23.02 1.99
C GLY A 377 -27.71 21.93 3.03
N PHE A 378 -26.45 21.42 3.13
CA PHE A 378 -26.12 20.39 4.10
C PHE A 378 -26.02 20.91 5.54
N MET A 379 -25.56 22.13 5.78
CA MET A 379 -25.69 22.77 7.10
C MET A 379 -27.14 22.89 7.55
N THR A 380 -28.02 23.24 6.64
CA THR A 380 -29.48 23.33 6.92
C THR A 380 -30.07 21.95 7.20
N LEU A 381 -29.64 20.91 6.46
CA LEU A 381 -30.07 19.52 6.71
C LEU A 381 -29.55 19.01 8.05
N GLY A 382 -28.29 19.31 8.37
CA GLY A 382 -27.69 18.97 9.67
C GLY A 382 -28.42 19.62 10.85
N ASP A 383 -28.84 20.88 10.70
CA ASP A 383 -29.66 21.59 11.70
C ASP A 383 -31.03 20.92 11.89
N ARG A 384 -31.70 20.51 10.79
CA ARG A 384 -32.96 19.72 10.85
C ARG A 384 -32.78 18.37 11.54
N LEU A 385 -31.66 17.69 11.33
CA LEU A 385 -31.33 16.40 12.00
C LEU A 385 -31.06 16.59 13.47
N GLY A 386 -30.37 17.65 13.85
CA GLY A 386 -29.82 17.85 15.17
C GLY A 386 -28.59 16.94 15.48
N ALA A 387 -27.84 17.31 16.51
CA ALA A 387 -26.59 16.62 16.87
C ALA A 387 -26.80 15.15 17.26
N GLU A 388 -27.89 14.85 17.95
CA GLU A 388 -28.19 13.49 18.43
C GLU A 388 -28.41 12.52 17.26
N ASN A 389 -29.32 12.88 16.32
CA ASN A 389 -29.63 12.01 15.19
C ASN A 389 -28.43 11.89 14.22
N LEU A 390 -27.75 13.00 13.90
CA LEU A 390 -26.58 12.91 13.02
C LEU A 390 -25.48 12.03 13.63
N ASN A 391 -25.18 12.18 14.92
CA ASN A 391 -24.16 11.38 15.58
C ASN A 391 -24.58 9.90 15.75
N GLU A 392 -25.87 9.62 15.90
CA GLU A 392 -26.40 8.24 15.86
C GLU A 392 -26.06 7.58 14.53
N TYR A 393 -26.28 8.27 13.40
CA TYR A 393 -26.00 7.73 12.08
C TYR A 393 -24.50 7.63 11.77
N ILE A 394 -23.70 8.58 12.24
CA ILE A 394 -22.23 8.49 12.16
C ILE A 394 -21.74 7.17 12.83
N LYS A 395 -22.28 6.84 14.00
CA LYS A 395 -21.95 5.58 14.67
C LYS A 395 -22.54 4.36 13.98
N LYS A 396 -23.76 4.42 13.45
CA LYS A 396 -24.37 3.34 12.66
C LYS A 396 -23.56 2.99 11.41
N PHE A 397 -22.96 3.98 10.75
CA PHE A 397 -22.02 3.77 9.65
C PHE A 397 -20.65 3.23 10.08
N GLY A 398 -20.38 3.15 11.40
CA GLY A 398 -19.17 2.60 11.97
C GLY A 398 -18.01 3.60 12.09
N PHE A 399 -18.22 4.89 11.88
CA PHE A 399 -17.18 5.90 12.06
C PHE A 399 -16.77 6.04 13.53
N GLY A 400 -15.49 6.34 13.77
CA GLY A 400 -14.90 6.43 15.10
C GLY A 400 -14.54 5.08 15.73
N SER A 401 -14.66 3.98 14.97
CA SER A 401 -14.30 2.62 15.39
C SER A 401 -13.53 1.92 14.28
N LYS A 402 -12.64 1.00 14.63
CA LYS A 402 -11.97 0.15 13.64
C LYS A 402 -12.99 -0.69 12.86
N THR A 403 -12.74 -0.89 11.58
CA THR A 403 -13.59 -1.74 10.73
C THR A 403 -13.41 -3.21 11.04
N GLY A 404 -12.22 -3.58 11.53
CA GLY A 404 -11.80 -4.96 11.72
C GLY A 404 -11.20 -5.58 10.45
N ILE A 405 -10.75 -4.74 9.52
CA ILE A 405 -9.99 -5.23 8.34
C ILE A 405 -8.77 -6.05 8.80
N ASP A 406 -8.47 -7.09 8.06
CA ASP A 406 -7.36 -8.01 8.30
C ASP A 406 -6.00 -7.47 7.80
N LEU A 407 -5.76 -6.20 8.11
CA LEU A 407 -4.47 -5.53 7.92
C LEU A 407 -4.02 -4.84 9.23
N PRO A 408 -2.72 -4.81 9.51
CA PRO A 408 -2.19 -4.12 10.69
C PRO A 408 -2.26 -2.59 10.52
N GLY A 409 -2.20 -1.87 11.64
CA GLY A 409 -2.06 -0.42 11.66
C GLY A 409 -3.36 0.35 11.42
N GLU A 410 -4.53 -0.29 11.50
CA GLU A 410 -5.83 0.39 11.31
C GLU A 410 -6.05 1.50 12.33
N SER A 411 -6.35 2.71 11.79
CA SER A 411 -6.75 3.87 12.59
C SER A 411 -8.28 3.89 12.78
N PRO A 412 -8.78 4.16 13.99
CA PRO A 412 -10.23 4.28 14.24
C PRO A 412 -10.83 5.59 13.71
N GLY A 413 -10.00 6.54 13.23
CA GLY A 413 -10.47 7.90 12.99
C GLY A 413 -10.87 8.61 14.28
N MET A 414 -11.54 9.77 14.14
CA MET A 414 -11.99 10.56 15.27
C MET A 414 -13.40 11.10 15.02
N THR A 415 -14.29 10.89 15.98
CA THR A 415 -15.63 11.47 16.00
C THR A 415 -15.89 12.15 17.33
N LYS A 416 -16.60 13.28 17.32
CA LYS A 416 -17.01 13.96 18.55
C LYS A 416 -18.10 13.15 19.26
N LYS A 417 -18.12 13.24 20.60
CA LYS A 417 -19.24 12.75 21.39
C LYS A 417 -20.44 13.71 21.22
N THR A 418 -21.66 13.19 21.35
CA THR A 418 -22.87 13.97 21.13
C THR A 418 -22.95 15.22 22.01
N GLU A 419 -22.58 15.09 23.28
CA GLU A 419 -22.56 16.16 24.27
C GLU A 419 -21.54 17.26 23.99
N ASP A 420 -20.51 16.96 23.19
CA ASP A 420 -19.43 17.89 22.84
C ASP A 420 -19.68 18.59 21.48
N ILE A 421 -20.77 18.27 20.78
CA ILE A 421 -21.08 18.85 19.48
C ILE A 421 -21.74 20.20 19.67
N SER A 422 -21.00 21.28 19.40
CA SER A 422 -21.56 22.63 19.34
C SER A 422 -22.41 22.81 18.08
N VAL A 423 -23.20 23.88 18.03
CA VAL A 423 -23.99 24.22 16.82
C VAL A 423 -23.09 24.48 15.59
N THR A 424 -21.89 24.99 15.79
CA THR A 424 -20.89 25.17 14.74
C THR A 424 -20.30 23.83 14.29
N ASP A 425 -20.01 22.94 15.23
CA ASP A 425 -19.52 21.58 14.91
C ASP A 425 -20.60 20.79 14.14
N LEU A 426 -21.86 20.88 14.54
CA LEU A 426 -22.96 20.23 13.82
C LEU A 426 -23.01 20.69 12.37
N ALA A 427 -22.88 21.99 12.13
CA ALA A 427 -22.84 22.54 10.78
C ALA A 427 -21.66 22.01 9.96
N THR A 428 -20.44 21.97 10.54
CA THR A 428 -19.25 21.51 9.83
C THR A 428 -19.22 19.99 9.64
N ILE A 429 -19.68 19.22 10.62
CA ILE A 429 -19.84 17.75 10.52
C ILE A 429 -20.79 17.39 9.39
N SER A 430 -21.89 18.13 9.21
CA SER A 430 -22.90 17.80 8.21
C SER A 430 -22.39 17.83 6.76
N PHE A 431 -21.27 18.51 6.49
CA PHE A 431 -20.62 18.48 5.18
C PHE A 431 -19.20 17.88 5.18
N GLY A 432 -18.81 17.23 6.31
CA GLY A 432 -17.62 16.35 6.36
C GLY A 432 -16.36 16.97 6.92
N GLN A 433 -16.45 17.99 7.75
CA GLN A 433 -15.34 18.54 8.53
C GLN A 433 -15.47 18.20 10.03
N THR A 434 -14.47 18.46 10.85
CA THR A 434 -14.42 18.21 12.31
C THR A 434 -14.20 16.73 12.68
N ASN A 435 -14.83 15.78 11.99
CA ASN A 435 -14.60 14.34 12.18
C ASN A 435 -13.59 13.83 11.15
N THR A 436 -12.81 12.82 11.54
CA THR A 436 -11.87 12.17 10.63
C THR A 436 -12.20 10.69 10.45
N SER A 437 -11.92 10.16 9.27
CA SER A 437 -12.06 8.75 8.92
C SER A 437 -10.94 8.28 8.01
N THR A 438 -10.70 6.97 7.97
CA THR A 438 -9.81 6.36 6.97
C THR A 438 -10.59 6.03 5.69
N GLY A 439 -9.86 5.76 4.60
CA GLY A 439 -10.47 5.33 3.34
C GLY A 439 -11.27 4.03 3.50
N VAL A 440 -10.74 3.07 4.25
CA VAL A 440 -11.42 1.78 4.49
C VAL A 440 -12.70 1.95 5.33
N GLN A 441 -12.70 2.83 6.34
CA GLN A 441 -13.91 3.14 7.10
C GLN A 441 -14.99 3.78 6.21
N TYR A 442 -14.58 4.73 5.35
CA TYR A 442 -15.51 5.37 4.44
C TYR A 442 -16.09 4.35 3.45
N MET A 443 -15.25 3.48 2.88
CA MET A 443 -15.73 2.45 1.95
C MET A 443 -16.67 1.44 2.61
N ARG A 444 -16.41 1.04 3.86
CA ARG A 444 -17.36 0.21 4.62
C ARG A 444 -18.73 0.88 4.73
N ALA A 445 -18.76 2.18 5.04
CA ALA A 445 -19.98 2.97 5.13
C ALA A 445 -20.68 3.11 3.76
N PHE A 446 -19.93 3.40 2.70
CA PHE A 446 -20.44 3.53 1.34
C PHE A 446 -20.99 2.21 0.80
N ASN A 447 -20.35 1.09 1.12
CA ASN A 447 -20.82 -0.24 0.77
C ASN A 447 -22.18 -0.58 1.40
N ALA A 448 -22.48 -0.07 2.60
CA ALA A 448 -23.80 -0.25 3.19
C ALA A 448 -24.93 0.40 2.35
N ILE A 449 -24.62 1.49 1.67
CA ILE A 449 -25.57 2.09 0.72
C ILE A 449 -25.70 1.26 -0.56
N ALA A 450 -24.56 0.77 -1.06
CA ALA A 450 -24.50 -0.02 -2.28
C ALA A 450 -25.26 -1.37 -2.16
N ASN A 451 -25.16 -2.04 -1.01
CA ASN A 451 -25.71 -3.38 -0.79
C ASN A 451 -27.12 -3.42 -0.16
N GLY A 452 -27.79 -2.27 -0.02
CA GLY A 452 -29.17 -2.21 0.50
C GLY A 452 -29.27 -2.15 2.03
N GLY A 453 -28.23 -1.70 2.73
CA GLY A 453 -28.27 -1.36 4.15
C GLY A 453 -27.48 -2.25 5.09
N TYR A 454 -26.64 -3.15 4.57
CA TYR A 454 -25.84 -4.05 5.38
C TYR A 454 -24.44 -3.50 5.64
N LEU A 455 -24.06 -3.39 6.91
CA LEU A 455 -22.69 -3.07 7.31
C LEU A 455 -21.87 -4.35 7.35
N ILE A 456 -20.89 -4.48 6.45
CA ILE A 456 -20.05 -5.66 6.29
C ILE A 456 -18.61 -5.27 6.58
N THR A 457 -17.87 -6.15 7.25
CA THR A 457 -16.43 -5.93 7.53
C THR A 457 -15.61 -6.09 6.24
N PRO A 458 -14.82 -5.08 5.85
CA PRO A 458 -13.85 -5.23 4.77
C PRO A 458 -12.81 -6.29 5.10
N HIS A 459 -12.47 -7.16 4.15
CA HIS A 459 -11.50 -8.22 4.38
C HIS A 459 -10.75 -8.63 3.11
N LEU A 460 -9.60 -9.24 3.31
CA LEU A 460 -8.71 -9.73 2.26
C LEU A 460 -8.60 -11.26 2.27
N MET A 461 -8.67 -11.93 3.43
CA MET A 461 -8.60 -13.37 3.51
C MET A 461 -9.93 -14.01 3.09
N ARG A 462 -9.87 -15.01 2.22
CA ARG A 462 -10.99 -15.89 1.86
C ARG A 462 -10.90 -17.20 2.60
N GLN A 463 -9.72 -17.85 2.55
CA GLN A 463 -9.48 -19.11 3.23
C GLN A 463 -8.01 -19.30 3.59
N VAL A 464 -7.78 -20.13 4.60
CA VAL A 464 -6.47 -20.69 4.96
C VAL A 464 -6.52 -22.18 4.67
N SER A 465 -5.52 -22.73 3.98
CA SER A 465 -5.54 -24.12 3.54
C SER A 465 -4.14 -24.73 3.50
N HIS A 466 -4.09 -26.05 3.40
CA HIS A 466 -2.85 -26.79 3.17
C HIS A 466 -3.14 -28.05 2.33
N TYR A 467 -2.08 -28.66 1.83
CA TYR A 467 -2.19 -29.98 1.22
C TYR A 467 -1.82 -31.06 2.25
N ASP A 468 -2.65 -32.09 2.39
CA ASP A 468 -2.36 -33.23 3.25
C ASP A 468 -1.28 -34.16 2.63
N GLY A 469 -0.89 -35.22 3.36
CA GLY A 469 0.11 -36.19 2.89
C GLY A 469 -0.29 -36.98 1.64
N GLU A 470 -1.55 -36.91 1.23
CA GLU A 470 -2.08 -37.54 0.02
C GLU A 470 -2.22 -36.55 -1.15
N GLY A 471 -1.95 -35.27 -0.91
CA GLY A 471 -2.03 -34.20 -1.90
C GLY A 471 -3.44 -33.60 -2.06
N ASN A 472 -4.36 -33.85 -1.14
CA ASN A 472 -5.69 -33.23 -1.14
C ASN A 472 -5.64 -31.86 -0.47
N LEU A 473 -6.38 -30.89 -1.00
CA LEU A 473 -6.53 -29.58 -0.38
C LEU A 473 -7.43 -29.69 0.85
N VAL A 474 -6.92 -29.28 2.00
CA VAL A 474 -7.66 -29.18 3.27
C VAL A 474 -7.81 -27.72 3.61
N VAL A 475 -9.04 -27.26 3.84
CA VAL A 475 -9.35 -25.90 4.31
C VAL A 475 -9.32 -25.90 5.84
N ASP A 476 -8.40 -25.12 6.41
CA ASP A 476 -8.21 -25.00 7.86
C ASP A 476 -9.09 -23.90 8.46
N ASP A 477 -9.32 -22.82 7.69
CA ASP A 477 -10.13 -21.68 8.11
C ASP A 477 -10.75 -21.01 6.87
N GLU A 478 -11.97 -20.48 6.99
CA GLU A 478 -12.67 -19.77 5.93
C GLU A 478 -13.29 -18.50 6.51
N TYR A 479 -13.23 -17.40 5.73
CA TYR A 479 -13.78 -16.13 6.22
C TYR A 479 -15.31 -16.17 6.28
N GLU A 480 -15.84 -16.01 7.47
CA GLU A 480 -17.28 -15.94 7.69
C GLU A 480 -17.78 -14.49 7.50
N ILE A 481 -18.58 -14.24 6.47
CA ILE A 481 -19.13 -12.91 6.18
C ILE A 481 -20.21 -12.58 7.21
N LYS A 482 -19.90 -11.62 8.10
CA LYS A 482 -20.86 -11.10 9.07
C LYS A 482 -21.59 -9.90 8.49
N LYS A 483 -22.92 -10.00 8.37
CA LYS A 483 -23.81 -8.96 7.83
C LYS A 483 -24.74 -8.46 8.93
N GLU A 484 -24.71 -7.16 9.19
CA GLU A 484 -25.63 -6.47 10.08
C GLU A 484 -26.46 -5.46 9.26
N GLN A 485 -27.78 -5.65 9.21
CA GLN A 485 -28.63 -4.67 8.54
C GLN A 485 -28.85 -3.47 9.47
N VAL A 486 -28.31 -2.32 9.08
CA VAL A 486 -28.34 -1.08 9.86
C VAL A 486 -29.23 0.00 9.25
N PHE A 487 -29.55 -0.12 7.96
CA PHE A 487 -30.40 0.83 7.22
C PHE A 487 -31.51 0.10 6.46
N THR A 488 -32.57 0.84 6.13
CA THR A 488 -33.67 0.31 5.32
C THR A 488 -33.26 0.22 3.83
N THR A 489 -33.75 -0.80 3.16
CA THR A 489 -33.44 -1.00 1.72
C THR A 489 -34.04 0.12 0.87
N GLU A 490 -35.19 0.65 1.29
CA GLU A 490 -35.90 1.75 0.62
C GLU A 490 -35.04 3.02 0.64
N ALA A 491 -34.52 3.43 1.80
CA ALA A 491 -33.66 4.61 1.93
C ALA A 491 -32.35 4.45 1.13
N MET A 492 -31.78 3.22 1.11
CA MET A 492 -30.57 2.96 0.33
C MET A 492 -30.85 3.03 -1.16
N THR A 493 -32.01 2.59 -1.61
CA THR A 493 -32.41 2.68 -3.03
C THR A 493 -32.62 4.13 -3.45
N GLU A 494 -33.29 4.94 -2.61
CA GLU A 494 -33.43 6.37 -2.82
C GLU A 494 -32.05 7.06 -2.88
N MET A 495 -31.16 6.76 -1.92
CA MET A 495 -29.83 7.35 -1.89
C MET A 495 -29.01 7.00 -3.14
N ARG A 496 -29.06 5.73 -3.64
CA ARG A 496 -28.41 5.35 -4.89
C ARG A 496 -28.91 6.16 -6.08
N THR A 497 -30.23 6.43 -6.17
CA THR A 497 -30.81 7.28 -7.23
C THR A 497 -30.21 8.68 -7.19
N HIS A 498 -30.10 9.28 -6.01
CA HIS A 498 -29.48 10.60 -5.88
C HIS A 498 -27.97 10.58 -6.23
N LEU A 499 -27.24 9.51 -5.88
CA LEU A 499 -25.84 9.37 -6.27
C LEU A 499 -25.65 9.21 -7.78
N GLU A 500 -26.60 8.55 -8.46
CA GLU A 500 -26.62 8.49 -9.93
C GLU A 500 -26.83 9.90 -10.53
N ALA A 501 -27.75 10.69 -9.97
CA ALA A 501 -27.98 12.07 -10.42
C ALA A 501 -26.69 12.93 -10.27
N VAL A 502 -25.87 12.71 -9.24
CA VAL A 502 -24.58 13.40 -9.06
C VAL A 502 -23.59 13.09 -10.21
N VAL A 503 -23.58 11.84 -10.71
CA VAL A 503 -22.75 11.45 -11.85
C VAL A 503 -23.35 11.91 -13.17
N ASN A 504 -24.68 11.91 -13.30
CA ASN A 504 -25.35 12.29 -14.55
C ASN A 504 -25.40 13.80 -14.84
N GLY A 505 -25.10 14.67 -13.88
CA GLY A 505 -25.17 16.11 -14.08
C GLY A 505 -24.64 16.95 -12.92
N GLY A 506 -23.97 16.34 -11.94
CA GLY A 506 -23.39 17.01 -10.77
C GLY A 506 -21.86 17.04 -10.77
N GLY A 507 -21.30 17.25 -9.57
CA GLY A 507 -19.85 17.39 -9.36
C GLY A 507 -19.01 16.16 -9.72
N ALA A 508 -19.63 14.98 -9.88
CA ALA A 508 -18.96 13.76 -10.31
C ALA A 508 -19.19 13.40 -11.78
N SER A 509 -19.62 14.34 -12.62
CA SER A 509 -19.99 14.08 -14.01
C SER A 509 -18.88 13.52 -14.88
N LYS A 510 -17.61 13.74 -14.54
CA LYS A 510 -16.46 13.12 -15.23
C LYS A 510 -16.26 11.63 -14.92
N ALA A 511 -17.04 11.05 -14.01
CA ALA A 511 -17.12 9.61 -13.82
C ALA A 511 -18.21 8.94 -14.69
N TYR A 512 -18.97 9.70 -15.46
CA TYR A 512 -20.01 9.19 -16.35
C TYR A 512 -19.43 8.30 -17.46
N ILE A 513 -20.07 7.16 -17.71
CA ILE A 513 -19.76 6.27 -18.82
C ILE A 513 -21.05 5.97 -19.56
N ASP A 514 -21.08 6.25 -20.87
CA ASP A 514 -22.28 6.05 -21.67
C ASP A 514 -22.72 4.59 -21.69
N GLY A 515 -24.03 4.40 -21.51
CA GLY A 515 -24.64 3.07 -21.41
C GLY A 515 -24.53 2.39 -20.05
N TYR A 516 -23.78 2.96 -19.08
CA TYR A 516 -23.64 2.39 -17.74
C TYR A 516 -24.21 3.32 -16.68
N ARG A 517 -24.92 2.74 -15.71
CA ARG A 517 -25.50 3.48 -14.60
C ARG A 517 -24.54 3.46 -13.42
N ILE A 518 -23.89 4.60 -13.17
CA ILE A 518 -22.90 4.79 -12.09
C ILE A 518 -23.43 5.80 -11.11
N GLY A 519 -23.36 5.52 -9.82
CA GLY A 519 -23.62 6.49 -8.76
C GLY A 519 -22.34 6.84 -8.03
N GLY A 520 -22.16 8.09 -7.63
CA GLY A 520 -20.94 8.47 -6.94
C GLY A 520 -20.96 9.86 -6.34
N LYS A 521 -19.89 10.22 -5.62
CA LYS A 521 -19.70 11.52 -4.99
C LYS A 521 -18.23 11.91 -5.00
N THR A 522 -17.95 13.18 -5.23
CA THR A 522 -16.63 13.80 -5.08
C THR A 522 -16.51 14.54 -3.76
N GLY A 523 -15.27 14.70 -3.29
CA GLY A 523 -14.94 15.52 -2.14
C GLY A 523 -13.54 16.11 -2.26
N THR A 524 -13.42 17.42 -2.03
CA THR A 524 -12.14 18.11 -1.95
C THR A 524 -11.99 18.66 -0.53
N ALA A 525 -11.16 18.03 0.26
CA ALA A 525 -10.91 18.39 1.65
C ALA A 525 -9.57 19.12 1.79
N GLN A 526 -9.54 20.22 2.56
CA GLN A 526 -8.28 20.83 2.97
C GLN A 526 -7.60 19.97 4.03
N LYS A 527 -6.28 19.84 3.97
CA LYS A 527 -5.53 19.09 4.98
C LYS A 527 -5.33 19.91 6.25
N ILE A 528 -5.46 19.24 7.38
CA ILE A 528 -5.19 19.85 8.69
C ILE A 528 -3.68 20.11 8.82
N ASP A 529 -3.31 21.32 9.27
CA ASP A 529 -1.94 21.64 9.66
C ASP A 529 -1.69 21.14 11.10
N THR A 530 -1.02 20.01 11.21
CA THR A 530 -0.75 19.37 12.51
C THR A 530 0.31 20.12 13.33
N VAL A 531 1.06 21.05 12.72
CA VAL A 531 2.12 21.80 13.39
C VAL A 531 1.59 23.14 13.92
N ASN A 532 0.90 23.91 13.05
CA ASN A 532 0.45 25.27 13.37
C ASN A 532 -1.03 25.33 13.77
N GLY A 533 -1.78 24.24 13.57
CA GLY A 533 -3.23 24.19 13.75
C GLY A 533 -3.98 24.84 12.57
N GLY A 534 -5.28 24.52 12.44
CA GLY A 534 -6.09 24.96 11.30
C GLY A 534 -5.81 24.16 10.03
N TYR A 535 -5.98 24.78 8.86
CA TYR A 535 -5.79 24.13 7.56
C TYR A 535 -4.51 24.57 6.89
N ALA A 536 -3.78 23.61 6.31
CA ALA A 536 -2.56 23.85 5.55
C ALA A 536 -2.90 24.52 4.21
N SER A 537 -2.28 25.67 3.94
CA SER A 537 -2.51 26.41 2.70
C SER A 537 -2.03 25.60 1.48
N GLY A 538 -2.86 25.52 0.44
CA GLY A 538 -2.52 24.86 -0.82
C GLY A 538 -2.44 23.31 -0.74
N LYS A 539 -2.82 22.70 0.39
CA LYS A 539 -2.79 21.27 0.56
C LYS A 539 -4.20 20.69 0.64
N TYR A 540 -4.51 19.84 -0.31
CA TYR A 540 -5.82 19.23 -0.47
C TYR A 540 -5.74 17.72 -0.57
N LEU A 541 -6.85 17.06 -0.24
CA LEU A 541 -7.11 15.66 -0.56
C LEU A 541 -8.32 15.64 -1.48
N ALA A 542 -8.14 15.25 -2.74
CA ALA A 542 -9.21 15.09 -3.71
C ALA A 542 -9.67 13.63 -3.72
N THR A 543 -10.96 13.40 -3.46
CA THR A 543 -11.53 12.03 -3.37
C THR A 543 -12.71 11.85 -4.32
N PHE A 544 -12.82 10.66 -4.88
CA PHE A 544 -14.03 10.17 -5.57
C PHE A 544 -14.42 8.82 -4.99
N VAL A 545 -15.71 8.63 -4.77
CA VAL A 545 -16.29 7.33 -4.41
C VAL A 545 -17.43 7.04 -5.38
N GLY A 546 -17.49 5.80 -5.85
CA GLY A 546 -18.53 5.40 -6.82
C GLY A 546 -18.94 3.95 -6.66
N MET A 547 -20.12 3.63 -7.20
CA MET A 547 -20.67 2.27 -7.28
C MET A 547 -21.27 2.00 -8.64
N ALA A 548 -21.19 0.76 -9.10
CA ALA A 548 -21.78 0.33 -10.35
C ALA A 548 -22.01 -1.19 -10.40
N PRO A 549 -23.04 -1.66 -11.17
CA PRO A 549 -24.18 -0.90 -11.68
C PRO A 549 -25.08 -0.38 -10.55
N ILE A 550 -25.77 0.76 -10.74
CA ILE A 550 -26.50 1.42 -9.64
C ILE A 550 -27.69 0.58 -9.10
N ASP A 551 -28.32 -0.24 -9.96
CA ASP A 551 -29.47 -1.05 -9.58
C ASP A 551 -29.09 -2.21 -8.66
N ASN A 552 -27.94 -2.85 -8.93
CA ASN A 552 -27.38 -3.95 -8.15
C ASN A 552 -25.84 -3.84 -8.14
N PRO A 553 -25.27 -2.99 -7.29
CA PRO A 553 -23.84 -2.71 -7.29
C PRO A 553 -23.01 -3.97 -7.08
N LYS A 554 -22.10 -4.22 -8.03
CA LYS A 554 -21.12 -5.29 -7.98
C LYS A 554 -19.76 -4.78 -7.54
N TYR A 555 -19.48 -3.53 -7.84
CA TYR A 555 -18.21 -2.88 -7.54
C TYR A 555 -18.45 -1.54 -6.86
N THR A 556 -17.65 -1.26 -5.87
CA THR A 556 -17.46 0.07 -5.32
C THR A 556 -16.00 0.46 -5.48
N VAL A 557 -15.78 1.73 -5.83
CA VAL A 557 -14.47 2.29 -6.13
C VAL A 557 -14.24 3.51 -5.26
N TYR A 558 -13.06 3.58 -4.66
CA TYR A 558 -12.55 4.75 -3.95
C TYR A 558 -11.27 5.20 -4.61
N VAL A 559 -11.16 6.48 -4.89
CA VAL A 559 -9.96 7.14 -5.39
C VAL A 559 -9.63 8.31 -4.48
N SER A 560 -8.38 8.43 -4.04
CA SER A 560 -7.90 9.62 -3.35
C SER A 560 -6.58 10.09 -3.94
N ILE A 561 -6.47 11.39 -4.18
CA ILE A 561 -5.27 12.07 -4.70
C ILE A 561 -4.82 13.06 -3.62
N ASP A 562 -3.71 12.76 -2.98
CA ASP A 562 -3.16 13.49 -1.83
C ASP A 562 -2.16 14.56 -2.28
N GLU A 563 -2.39 15.79 -1.86
CA GLU A 563 -1.57 16.97 -2.18
C GLU A 563 -1.30 17.05 -3.71
N PRO A 564 -2.35 17.13 -4.56
CA PRO A 564 -2.17 17.37 -6.00
C PRO A 564 -1.59 18.76 -6.25
N ASN A 565 -1.21 19.02 -7.51
CA ASN A 565 -0.78 20.36 -7.93
C ASN A 565 -1.82 21.41 -7.53
N PRO A 566 -1.44 22.46 -6.78
CA PRO A 566 -2.40 23.47 -6.29
C PRO A 566 -3.15 24.26 -7.38
N SER A 567 -2.69 24.22 -8.62
CA SER A 567 -3.38 24.85 -9.74
C SER A 567 -4.59 24.07 -10.24
N LEU A 568 -4.68 22.76 -9.92
CA LEU A 568 -5.81 21.89 -10.31
C LEU A 568 -6.01 20.80 -9.25
N TYR A 569 -6.81 21.11 -8.22
CA TYR A 569 -6.97 20.24 -7.04
C TYR A 569 -8.40 19.74 -6.80
N TYR A 570 -9.37 20.16 -7.61
CA TYR A 570 -10.77 19.75 -7.41
C TYR A 570 -11.01 18.30 -7.82
N ALA A 571 -11.60 17.52 -6.92
CA ALA A 571 -11.85 16.10 -7.10
C ALA A 571 -12.68 15.77 -8.34
N GLY A 572 -13.67 16.59 -8.67
CA GLY A 572 -14.46 16.44 -9.89
C GLY A 572 -13.64 16.55 -11.17
N GLN A 573 -12.47 17.21 -11.11
CA GLN A 573 -11.58 17.40 -12.26
C GLN A 573 -10.48 16.33 -12.33
N ILE A 574 -10.02 15.80 -11.19
CA ILE A 574 -8.85 14.93 -11.14
C ILE A 574 -9.15 13.51 -10.63
N ALA A 575 -10.01 13.35 -9.61
CA ALA A 575 -10.30 12.03 -9.04
C ALA A 575 -11.47 11.31 -9.76
N ALA A 576 -12.52 12.05 -10.17
CA ALA A 576 -13.65 11.46 -10.91
C ALA A 576 -13.23 10.82 -12.25
N PRO A 577 -12.34 11.42 -13.08
CA PRO A 577 -11.81 10.75 -14.28
C PRO A 577 -11.06 9.46 -14.02
N VAL A 578 -10.32 9.39 -12.89
CA VAL A 578 -9.64 8.14 -12.49
C VAL A 578 -10.68 7.07 -12.15
N GLY A 579 -11.75 7.46 -11.41
CA GLY A 579 -12.88 6.57 -11.14
C GLY A 579 -13.54 6.05 -12.41
N GLN A 580 -13.72 6.90 -13.43
CA GLN A 580 -14.22 6.51 -14.74
C GLN A 580 -13.33 5.46 -15.41
N LYS A 581 -12.01 5.68 -15.43
CA LYS A 581 -11.05 4.75 -16.02
C LYS A 581 -11.12 3.38 -15.32
N ILE A 582 -11.17 3.36 -13.98
CA ILE A 582 -11.31 2.11 -13.19
C ILE A 582 -12.61 1.39 -13.54
N PHE A 583 -13.75 2.08 -13.58
CA PHE A 583 -15.02 1.44 -13.97
C PHE A 583 -14.99 0.88 -15.38
N ASN A 584 -14.35 1.56 -16.33
CA ASN A 584 -14.18 1.04 -17.69
C ASN A 584 -13.38 -0.26 -17.71
N GLU A 585 -12.26 -0.33 -16.96
CA GLU A 585 -11.47 -1.57 -16.85
C GLU A 585 -12.28 -2.69 -16.19
N LEU A 586 -13.02 -2.39 -15.11
CA LEU A 586 -13.89 -3.34 -14.43
C LEU A 586 -15.01 -3.88 -15.33
N PHE A 587 -15.63 -3.02 -16.13
CA PHE A 587 -16.71 -3.43 -17.04
C PHE A 587 -16.17 -4.30 -18.18
N ASN A 588 -15.00 -3.95 -18.73
CA ASN A 588 -14.35 -4.75 -19.75
C ASN A 588 -13.92 -6.12 -19.19
N TYR A 589 -13.29 -6.13 -18.02
CA TYR A 589 -12.80 -7.35 -17.39
C TYR A 589 -13.93 -8.32 -17.00
N SER A 590 -15.03 -7.78 -16.44
CA SER A 590 -16.18 -8.59 -16.02
C SER A 590 -17.22 -8.84 -17.11
N GLU A 591 -16.96 -8.42 -18.35
CA GLU A 591 -17.89 -8.51 -19.50
C GLU A 591 -19.28 -7.94 -19.20
N LEU A 592 -19.34 -6.93 -18.30
CA LEU A 592 -20.60 -6.23 -17.98
C LEU A 592 -21.10 -5.48 -19.20
N LYS A 593 -22.32 -5.84 -19.63
CA LYS A 593 -22.93 -5.18 -20.79
C LYS A 593 -23.61 -3.88 -20.37
N PRO A 594 -23.61 -2.87 -21.27
CA PRO A 594 -24.38 -1.65 -21.04
C PRO A 594 -25.86 -1.94 -20.78
N SER A 595 -26.44 -1.32 -19.76
CA SER A 595 -27.84 -1.55 -19.34
C SER A 595 -28.79 -0.43 -19.72
N GLY A 596 -28.27 0.64 -20.36
CA GLY A 596 -29.04 1.84 -20.70
C GLY A 596 -29.37 1.97 -22.18
N THR A 597 -30.48 2.65 -22.48
CA THR A 597 -30.72 3.23 -23.81
C THR A 597 -29.74 4.39 -23.98
N TYR A 598 -29.00 4.39 -25.09
CA TYR A 598 -28.14 5.51 -25.47
C TYR A 598 -28.99 6.80 -25.52
N LYS A 599 -28.77 7.70 -24.58
CA LYS A 599 -29.19 9.10 -24.73
C LYS A 599 -28.11 9.79 -25.58
N GLU A 600 -28.53 10.77 -26.39
CA GLU A 600 -27.52 11.72 -26.93
C GLU A 600 -26.75 12.29 -25.76
N VAL A 601 -25.42 11.94 -25.71
CA VAL A 601 -24.56 12.31 -24.60
C VAL A 601 -24.33 13.82 -24.70
N ASP A 602 -24.64 14.52 -23.62
CA ASP A 602 -24.20 15.91 -23.48
C ASP A 602 -22.67 15.93 -23.68
N GLU A 603 -22.18 16.79 -24.56
CA GLU A 603 -20.73 16.95 -24.82
C GLU A 603 -19.93 17.14 -23.53
N SER A 604 -20.50 17.76 -22.50
CA SER A 604 -19.87 17.97 -21.19
C SER A 604 -19.60 16.68 -20.43
N LEU A 605 -20.34 15.59 -20.72
CA LEU A 605 -20.22 14.29 -20.04
C LEU A 605 -19.22 13.35 -20.74
N LYS A 606 -18.76 13.67 -21.95
CA LYS A 606 -17.72 12.89 -22.62
C LYS A 606 -16.43 12.90 -21.80
N ALA A 607 -15.69 11.80 -21.89
CA ALA A 607 -14.40 11.67 -21.18
C ALA A 607 -13.42 12.78 -21.55
N ASP A 608 -12.67 13.22 -20.58
CA ASP A 608 -11.55 14.11 -20.81
C ASP A 608 -10.34 13.29 -21.28
N VAL A 609 -9.71 13.74 -22.33
CA VAL A 609 -8.55 13.11 -22.93
C VAL A 609 -7.38 14.09 -22.94
N ILE A 610 -6.28 13.71 -22.30
CA ILE A 610 -5.06 14.50 -22.30
C ILE A 610 -4.35 14.28 -23.63
N VAL A 611 -3.99 15.38 -24.30
CA VAL A 611 -3.24 15.36 -25.54
C VAL A 611 -1.84 14.83 -25.26
N LYS A 612 -1.49 13.67 -25.85
CA LYS A 612 -0.19 13.01 -25.64
C LYS A 612 0.93 13.67 -26.46
N GLU A 613 2.15 13.59 -25.94
CA GLU A 613 3.35 14.02 -26.67
C GLU A 613 3.65 13.04 -27.82
N VAL A 614 3.62 13.54 -29.03
CA VAL A 614 3.89 12.75 -30.25
C VAL A 614 4.83 13.48 -31.23
N ARG A 615 5.38 14.63 -30.84
CA ARG A 615 6.36 15.35 -31.67
C ARG A 615 7.62 14.51 -31.85
N GLY A 616 8.18 14.52 -33.05
CA GLY A 616 9.34 13.70 -33.42
C GLY A 616 9.03 12.25 -33.79
N MET A 617 7.78 11.79 -33.57
CA MET A 617 7.35 10.44 -33.98
C MET A 617 6.99 10.36 -35.46
N SER A 618 6.96 9.15 -36.00
CA SER A 618 6.39 8.92 -37.33
C SER A 618 4.90 9.32 -37.32
N LEU A 619 4.44 9.89 -38.44
CA LEU A 619 3.05 10.32 -38.56
C LEU A 619 2.07 9.16 -38.37
N THR A 620 2.45 7.94 -38.74
CA THR A 620 1.64 6.73 -38.57
C THR A 620 1.49 6.36 -37.09
N ASP A 621 2.61 6.31 -36.36
CA ASP A 621 2.58 5.99 -34.94
C ASP A 621 1.88 7.07 -34.11
N ALA A 622 2.12 8.34 -34.43
CA ALA A 622 1.47 9.47 -33.79
C ALA A 622 -0.06 9.42 -33.98
N LYS A 623 -0.55 9.18 -35.19
CA LYS A 623 -1.98 9.00 -35.48
C LYS A 623 -2.56 7.87 -34.64
N LYS A 624 -1.88 6.74 -34.59
CA LYS A 624 -2.34 5.59 -33.80
C LYS A 624 -2.45 5.94 -32.31
N ILE A 625 -1.41 6.52 -31.72
CA ILE A 625 -1.38 6.90 -30.29
C ILE A 625 -2.53 7.86 -29.94
N ILE A 626 -2.76 8.87 -30.78
CA ILE A 626 -3.82 9.86 -30.56
C ILE A 626 -5.20 9.23 -30.76
N THR A 627 -5.39 8.42 -31.79
CA THR A 627 -6.68 7.75 -32.05
C THR A 627 -6.99 6.73 -30.94
N ASP A 628 -6.01 5.96 -30.49
CA ASP A 628 -6.15 5.00 -29.38
C ASP A 628 -6.47 5.73 -28.06
N SER A 629 -6.10 7.00 -27.91
CA SER A 629 -6.50 7.84 -26.76
C SER A 629 -7.93 8.39 -26.85
N GLY A 630 -8.65 8.16 -27.96
CA GLY A 630 -10.03 8.59 -28.13
C GLY A 630 -10.20 9.96 -28.79
N LEU A 631 -9.16 10.55 -29.37
CA LEU A 631 -9.21 11.78 -30.14
C LEU A 631 -9.18 11.50 -31.65
N THR A 632 -9.63 12.43 -32.45
CA THR A 632 -9.52 12.37 -33.93
C THR A 632 -8.35 13.23 -34.40
N VAL A 633 -7.81 12.90 -35.57
CA VAL A 633 -6.58 13.54 -36.07
C VAL A 633 -6.80 14.13 -37.45
N ARG A 634 -6.48 15.40 -37.61
CA ARG A 634 -6.25 16.05 -38.89
C ARG A 634 -4.74 16.30 -39.05
N VAL A 635 -4.23 16.10 -40.25
CA VAL A 635 -2.81 16.37 -40.58
C VAL A 635 -2.71 17.59 -41.47
N GLU A 636 -1.80 18.50 -41.14
CA GLU A 636 -1.46 19.66 -41.93
C GLU A 636 0.03 19.68 -42.28
N GLY A 637 0.30 19.95 -43.52
CA GLY A 637 1.66 19.95 -44.08
C GLY A 637 2.01 18.63 -44.75
N GLU A 638 3.24 18.55 -45.27
CA GLU A 638 3.78 17.39 -45.98
C GLU A 638 5.04 16.88 -45.24
N GLY A 639 5.07 15.60 -44.91
CA GLY A 639 6.20 14.97 -44.20
C GLY A 639 5.77 13.71 -43.48
N ASP A 640 6.75 12.86 -43.12
CA ASP A 640 6.53 11.57 -42.47
C ASP A 640 6.68 11.64 -40.94
N THR A 641 7.07 12.82 -40.40
CA THR A 641 7.36 13.03 -38.99
C THR A 641 6.55 14.21 -38.46
N VAL A 642 5.97 14.06 -37.27
CA VAL A 642 5.23 15.12 -36.56
C VAL A 642 6.23 16.19 -36.07
N THR A 643 6.11 17.39 -36.63
CA THR A 643 6.93 18.55 -36.22
C THR A 643 6.31 19.36 -35.12
N ASP A 644 4.97 19.39 -35.05
CA ASP A 644 4.22 20.08 -34.00
C ASP A 644 2.81 19.50 -33.88
N ILE A 645 2.09 19.93 -32.80
CA ILE A 645 0.73 19.46 -32.47
C ILE A 645 -0.10 20.61 -31.91
N ASN A 646 -1.38 20.63 -32.21
CA ASN A 646 -2.33 21.63 -31.68
C ASN A 646 -3.65 20.95 -31.30
N PRO A 647 -4.13 21.04 -30.03
CA PRO A 647 -3.49 21.71 -28.91
C PRO A 647 -2.15 21.07 -28.51
N LYS A 648 -1.34 21.80 -27.77
CA LYS A 648 -0.05 21.29 -27.25
C LYS A 648 -0.26 20.08 -26.32
N PRO A 649 0.76 19.19 -26.18
CA PRO A 649 0.69 18.07 -25.24
C PRO A 649 0.43 18.55 -23.80
N GLY A 650 -0.32 17.75 -23.05
CA GLY A 650 -0.73 18.05 -21.66
C GLY A 650 -2.06 18.78 -21.54
N TYR A 651 -2.61 19.34 -22.63
CA TYR A 651 -3.95 19.92 -22.59
C TYR A 651 -5.05 18.88 -22.71
N VAL A 652 -6.23 19.25 -22.21
CA VAL A 652 -7.39 18.36 -22.15
C VAL A 652 -8.39 18.73 -23.25
N LEU A 653 -8.93 17.71 -23.92
CA LEU A 653 -10.05 17.80 -24.84
C LEU A 653 -11.09 16.73 -24.49
N LYS A 654 -12.34 16.95 -24.86
CA LYS A 654 -13.36 15.91 -24.77
C LYS A 654 -13.14 14.82 -25.82
N GLN A 655 -13.40 13.57 -25.44
CA GLN A 655 -13.31 12.41 -26.34
C GLN A 655 -14.05 12.66 -27.66
N GLY A 656 -13.44 12.28 -28.77
CA GLY A 656 -13.97 12.48 -30.12
C GLY A 656 -13.64 13.85 -30.73
N LYS A 657 -13.02 14.78 -29.98
CA LYS A 657 -12.55 16.05 -30.54
C LYS A 657 -11.34 15.86 -31.43
N GLU A 658 -11.19 16.77 -32.41
CA GLU A 658 -10.10 16.73 -33.38
C GLU A 658 -8.88 17.51 -32.88
N ILE A 659 -7.70 16.97 -33.16
CA ILE A 659 -6.42 17.66 -32.98
C ILE A 659 -5.71 17.78 -34.36
N ILE A 660 -4.81 18.74 -34.46
CA ILE A 660 -3.99 18.93 -35.67
C ILE A 660 -2.57 18.44 -35.41
N LEU A 661 -2.11 17.48 -36.21
CA LEU A 661 -0.70 17.11 -36.28
C LEU A 661 -0.06 17.84 -37.45
N TYR A 662 0.98 18.60 -37.21
CA TYR A 662 1.73 19.30 -38.22
C TYR A 662 2.90 18.42 -38.72
N ALA A 663 3.02 18.28 -40.03
CA ALA A 663 4.11 17.54 -40.65
C ALA A 663 4.90 18.49 -41.57
N GLY A 664 6.17 18.73 -41.26
CA GLY A 664 7.03 19.64 -42.03
C GLY A 664 6.76 21.14 -41.80
N LYS A 665 5.79 21.52 -40.97
CA LYS A 665 5.54 22.92 -40.55
C LYS A 665 5.27 22.98 -39.03
N LYS A 666 5.21 24.17 -38.46
CA LYS A 666 4.90 24.39 -37.03
C LYS A 666 3.49 24.98 -36.86
N ALA A 667 2.90 24.76 -35.71
CA ALA A 667 1.60 25.34 -35.33
C ALA A 667 1.65 26.89 -35.34
N GLU A 668 2.77 27.50 -35.09
CA GLU A 668 2.99 28.95 -35.14
C GLU A 668 2.74 29.53 -36.53
N ASP A 669 2.94 28.73 -37.59
CA ASP A 669 2.73 29.15 -38.98
C ASP A 669 1.25 29.06 -39.42
N SER A 670 0.37 28.50 -38.58
CA SER A 670 -1.07 28.42 -38.80
C SER A 670 -1.81 29.60 -38.15
N ASP A 671 -2.80 30.14 -38.85
CA ASP A 671 -3.74 31.15 -38.31
C ASP A 671 -4.84 30.54 -37.44
N ILE A 672 -4.91 29.20 -37.40
CA ILE A 672 -5.95 28.44 -36.68
C ILE A 672 -5.38 27.86 -35.42
N VAL A 673 -6.13 28.00 -34.34
CA VAL A 673 -5.84 27.44 -33.03
C VAL A 673 -7.04 26.64 -32.54
N ILE A 674 -6.83 25.40 -32.11
CA ILE A 674 -7.86 24.63 -31.41
C ILE A 674 -7.80 24.98 -29.91
N ILE A 675 -8.93 25.41 -29.37
CA ILE A 675 -9.04 25.80 -27.96
C ILE A 675 -9.07 24.53 -27.10
N PRO A 676 -8.22 24.39 -26.09
CA PRO A 676 -8.33 23.31 -25.12
C PRO A 676 -9.48 23.58 -24.14
N ASP A 677 -9.92 22.55 -23.39
CA ASP A 677 -10.78 22.75 -22.24
C ASP A 677 -9.92 23.29 -21.09
N LEU A 678 -10.28 24.49 -20.61
CA LEU A 678 -9.49 25.23 -19.63
C LEU A 678 -10.23 25.40 -18.31
N LYS A 679 -11.32 24.66 -18.13
CA LYS A 679 -12.06 24.64 -16.87
C LYS A 679 -11.15 24.13 -15.75
N GLY A 680 -11.06 24.88 -14.66
CA GLY A 680 -10.20 24.56 -13.53
C GLY A 680 -8.84 25.25 -13.51
N PHE A 681 -8.45 25.94 -14.58
CA PHE A 681 -7.18 26.66 -14.63
C PHE A 681 -7.25 27.99 -13.88
N THR A 682 -6.09 28.46 -13.39
CA THR A 682 -5.98 29.79 -12.78
C THR A 682 -5.89 30.88 -13.85
N LYS A 683 -6.25 32.12 -13.48
CA LYS A 683 -6.16 33.28 -14.36
C LYS A 683 -4.75 33.45 -14.95
N GLU A 684 -3.71 33.35 -14.12
CA GLU A 684 -2.32 33.51 -14.54
C GLU A 684 -1.90 32.46 -15.58
N SER A 685 -2.34 31.20 -15.37
CA SER A 685 -2.07 30.11 -16.33
C SER A 685 -2.74 30.37 -17.67
N ILE A 686 -3.98 30.91 -17.65
CA ILE A 686 -4.72 31.24 -18.88
C ILE A 686 -4.08 32.43 -19.60
N GLU A 687 -3.70 33.51 -18.91
CA GLU A 687 -3.07 34.69 -19.52
C GLU A 687 -1.80 34.29 -20.27
N LYS A 688 -0.96 33.43 -19.66
CA LYS A 688 0.23 32.89 -20.30
C LYS A 688 -0.11 32.06 -21.53
N LEU A 689 -1.04 31.11 -21.40
CA LEU A 689 -1.46 30.24 -22.49
C LEU A 689 -2.04 31.04 -23.68
N MET A 690 -2.95 31.97 -23.41
CA MET A 690 -3.57 32.79 -24.47
C MET A 690 -2.50 33.56 -25.23
N THR A 691 -1.50 34.11 -24.52
CA THR A 691 -0.36 34.78 -25.14
C THR A 691 0.43 33.81 -26.03
N ASP A 692 0.74 32.61 -25.53
CA ASP A 692 1.51 31.60 -26.26
C ASP A 692 0.76 31.09 -27.52
N LEU A 693 -0.59 31.05 -27.45
CA LEU A 693 -1.46 30.66 -28.58
C LEU A 693 -1.77 31.83 -29.53
N GLY A 694 -1.32 33.04 -29.21
CA GLY A 694 -1.65 34.23 -30.00
C GLY A 694 -3.11 34.66 -29.91
N LEU A 695 -3.77 34.34 -28.79
CA LEU A 695 -5.17 34.67 -28.48
C LEU A 695 -5.26 35.78 -27.42
N LYS A 696 -6.45 36.30 -27.17
CA LYS A 696 -6.72 37.29 -26.15
C LYS A 696 -7.67 36.71 -25.09
N SER A 697 -7.45 37.07 -23.84
CA SER A 697 -8.34 36.66 -22.73
C SER A 697 -9.02 37.86 -22.09
N GLU A 698 -10.27 37.66 -21.69
CA GLU A 698 -11.02 38.55 -20.80
C GLU A 698 -11.53 37.72 -19.62
N PHE A 699 -11.52 38.27 -18.42
CA PHE A 699 -11.92 37.57 -17.21
C PHE A 699 -13.06 38.30 -16.51
N ILE A 700 -14.02 37.52 -16.03
CA ILE A 700 -15.17 37.98 -15.23
C ILE A 700 -15.18 37.21 -13.92
N GLY A 701 -15.03 37.91 -12.78
CA GLY A 701 -14.99 37.29 -11.45
C GLY A 701 -13.56 36.95 -10.97
N ASP A 702 -13.48 36.18 -9.90
CA ASP A 702 -12.22 35.74 -9.28
C ASP A 702 -12.28 34.24 -9.00
N GLY A 703 -11.11 33.57 -9.00
CA GLY A 703 -10.99 32.14 -8.75
C GLY A 703 -10.47 31.35 -9.96
N LEU A 704 -10.99 30.16 -10.14
CA LEU A 704 -10.63 29.27 -11.26
C LEU A 704 -11.65 29.42 -12.41
N VAL A 705 -11.25 29.07 -13.62
CA VAL A 705 -12.16 29.04 -14.77
C VAL A 705 -13.30 28.05 -14.53
N VAL A 706 -14.51 28.52 -14.46
CA VAL A 706 -15.73 27.69 -14.36
C VAL A 706 -16.42 27.53 -15.71
N GLU A 707 -16.28 28.53 -16.62
CA GLU A 707 -16.84 28.52 -17.96
C GLU A 707 -15.93 29.32 -18.90
N GLN A 708 -15.87 28.92 -20.15
CA GLN A 708 -15.20 29.63 -21.24
C GLN A 708 -16.18 29.89 -22.38
N SER A 709 -16.14 31.09 -23.00
CA SER A 709 -17.06 31.52 -24.03
C SER A 709 -16.97 30.70 -25.32
N ILE A 710 -15.89 30.04 -25.56
CA ILE A 710 -15.63 29.14 -26.70
C ILE A 710 -15.27 27.78 -26.16
N ALA A 711 -16.07 26.75 -26.47
CA ALA A 711 -15.91 25.42 -25.95
C ALA A 711 -14.56 24.77 -26.39
N GLY A 712 -14.02 23.90 -25.53
CA GLY A 712 -12.84 23.11 -25.86
C GLY A 712 -13.04 22.27 -27.13
N GLY A 713 -12.00 22.17 -27.96
CA GLY A 713 -12.04 21.50 -29.27
C GLY A 713 -12.60 22.33 -30.42
N GLN A 714 -12.93 23.60 -30.21
CA GLN A 714 -13.32 24.49 -31.30
C GLN A 714 -12.14 25.21 -31.91
N GLU A 715 -12.21 25.41 -33.23
CA GLU A 715 -11.22 26.17 -34.01
C GLU A 715 -11.52 27.66 -33.97
N VAL A 716 -10.49 28.46 -33.72
CA VAL A 716 -10.52 29.91 -33.78
C VAL A 716 -9.33 30.47 -34.52
N LYS A 717 -9.42 31.68 -35.01
CA LYS A 717 -8.30 32.40 -35.58
C LYS A 717 -7.45 33.08 -34.52
N LYS A 718 -6.15 33.20 -34.73
CA LYS A 718 -5.28 34.02 -33.86
C LYS A 718 -5.85 35.43 -33.70
N GLY A 719 -5.71 36.02 -32.55
CA GLY A 719 -6.27 37.30 -32.15
C GLY A 719 -7.70 37.24 -31.63
N THR A 720 -8.40 36.08 -31.68
CA THR A 720 -9.73 35.90 -31.10
C THR A 720 -9.72 36.18 -29.62
N VAL A 721 -10.73 36.85 -29.09
CA VAL A 721 -10.92 37.09 -27.65
C VAL A 721 -11.77 35.98 -27.07
N ILE A 722 -11.30 35.39 -25.99
CA ILE A 722 -12.05 34.39 -25.22
C ILE A 722 -12.35 34.96 -23.84
N THR A 723 -13.62 34.96 -23.47
CA THR A 723 -14.03 35.38 -22.15
C THR A 723 -14.12 34.19 -21.22
N PHE A 724 -13.48 34.29 -20.06
CA PHE A 724 -13.46 33.28 -19.02
C PHE A 724 -14.25 33.77 -17.81
N GLN A 725 -15.25 33.00 -17.42
CA GLN A 725 -15.89 33.15 -16.12
C GLN A 725 -15.05 32.50 -15.05
N LEU A 726 -14.65 33.30 -14.07
CA LEU A 726 -13.91 32.82 -12.92
C LEU A 726 -14.87 32.59 -11.74
N GLY A 727 -14.63 31.55 -10.97
CA GLY A 727 -15.40 31.20 -9.81
C GLY A 727 -14.77 30.07 -9.03
N VAL A 728 -15.52 29.52 -8.10
CA VAL A 728 -15.13 28.29 -7.39
C VAL A 728 -15.78 27.13 -8.13
N LEU A 729 -14.98 26.15 -8.56
CA LEU A 729 -15.51 24.95 -9.23
C LEU A 729 -16.37 24.14 -8.26
N ALA A 730 -17.42 23.54 -8.81
CA ALA A 730 -18.23 22.61 -8.04
C ALA A 730 -17.44 21.34 -7.72
N ASP A 731 -17.43 20.97 -6.44
CA ASP A 731 -17.04 19.63 -5.97
C ASP A 731 -18.13 18.61 -6.26
#